data_bd54d233acb634a1e46674824fd70497
#
_entry.id   bd54d233acb634a1e46674824fd70497
#
_cell.length_a   1.000
_cell.length_b   1.000
_cell.length_c   1.000
_cell.angle_alpha   90.00
_cell.angle_beta   90.00
_cell.angle_gamma   90.00
#
_symmetry.space_group_name_H-M   'P 1'
#
loop_
_entity.id
_entity.type
_entity.pdbx_description
1 polymer ?
#
loop_
_entity_poly.entity_id
_entity_poly.type
_entity_poly.pdbx_seq_one_letter_code
_entity_poly.pdbx_strand_id
1 'polypeptide(L)'
;MKPKFSITKVLQALFVLYLLFTTQIVFAQIVPVGSGSYTLTFPGTDVAGRNGFPSGTPLTTGAAAGKPAPTNDWWSNKIKNNHSDNLFNYPYTLKTVNSGLVVTYIPWGVIDDVQPVVVGVSGLNASAAKVSDFSDWTVSMNWNNGSNSFTATSGLAMPFLYFTKDSASTAQVTVNQGTATIDNEKLVIMNARNGADFVVYAPKGSVWLKSGSVYTSTLNGKNYWSMAFIPLTVSDVNSTANIYQKYAYVFPTNTLANWSYNENTAIVRTEFVVEKEIKEGTDSVVLLGLLPHQWSHLASGSPSFQTYTYAGVRGQIKTMATNRYAVENKFYGILPTLPYLDYYSNGFSPLKLQEKIDALKNEGLSTWTDSYNEGQVLNRLIQTARIAELTKDTAALRTIFVTVKDRLENWLHAKPGEVAFLFYYNQNWSTLIGYPAGHGQDGNINDHHFHWGYFIHAASFVEQFEPGWISKWGTMVNLLVKDAANSERNSTQFPYLRNFSPYAGHCWANGFATFPQGNDQESTSESMQFNSSLIHWGAVTNNKSIRDLGIYLYTTEQSAIEEYWLDIHDRNFGPNQSYSLVSRVWGNSYDNGTFWTSDIAASYGIEMYPIHGGSLYLSSDTNYVKRLWAEIEKNTGILSNQVNDNLWHDVMYSYLAFVNPQKAIDLYNSNTNRNLKFGISDAQTYHWLHSMNVLGTFNTAISSNYPLAAVFTKNGVNTYVAHNYSNTSIQVTFSDAYVLTVPARQMATSKDVTIGGSLQSNFTQAYPGGSVQLQMQVIGGTPSKVVFMNGEVELGEDNVAPYAIKASNLPVGKNYLYAKVYSGTNYKLSNFVVVTVGDRLPYSGNPINIPGTLMAGEFDVFEGGVGQGITYNDNAAKNEGDFRTTEYVDASSDINEGKVVGWITAGEWLSYTVDVK
;
A
#
# COMPACT_ATOMS: atom_id res chain seq x y z
N MET A 1 -61.05 -46.01 -34.33
CA MET A 1 -60.88 -44.56 -33.99
C MET A 1 -59.38 -44.26 -33.86
N LYS A 2 -58.82 -43.50 -34.78
CA LYS A 2 -57.44 -43.01 -34.70
C LYS A 2 -57.46 -41.69 -33.93
N PRO A 3 -56.58 -41.48 -32.97
CA PRO A 3 -56.55 -40.19 -32.28
C PRO A 3 -55.91 -39.13 -33.17
N LYS A 4 -56.64 -38.03 -33.38
CA LYS A 4 -56.13 -36.81 -34.03
C LYS A 4 -55.20 -36.10 -33.04
N PHE A 5 -53.89 -36.19 -33.20
CA PHE A 5 -52.98 -35.32 -32.53
C PHE A 5 -53.09 -33.90 -33.12
N SER A 6 -53.42 -32.92 -32.28
CA SER A 6 -53.50 -31.50 -32.66
C SER A 6 -52.08 -30.95 -32.84
N ILE A 7 -51.75 -30.54 -34.06
CA ILE A 7 -50.47 -29.89 -34.42
C ILE A 7 -50.17 -28.68 -33.52
N THR A 8 -51.22 -28.01 -33.02
CA THR A 8 -51.10 -26.86 -32.11
C THR A 8 -50.46 -27.21 -30.76
N LYS A 9 -50.80 -28.40 -30.24
CA LYS A 9 -50.19 -28.87 -28.98
C LYS A 9 -48.72 -29.29 -29.12
N VAL A 10 -48.33 -29.83 -30.29
CA VAL A 10 -46.94 -30.18 -30.60
C VAL A 10 -46.12 -28.88 -30.82
N LEU A 11 -46.67 -27.89 -31.48
CA LEU A 11 -46.02 -26.58 -31.65
C LEU A 11 -45.89 -25.81 -30.33
N GLN A 12 -46.86 -25.88 -29.42
CA GLN A 12 -46.74 -25.31 -28.08
C GLN A 12 -45.72 -26.02 -27.21
N ALA A 13 -45.65 -27.36 -27.30
CA ALA A 13 -44.61 -28.12 -26.59
C ALA A 13 -43.20 -27.85 -27.13
N LEU A 14 -43.06 -27.74 -28.45
CA LEU A 14 -41.79 -27.38 -29.10
C LEU A 14 -41.39 -25.90 -28.78
N PHE A 15 -42.35 -24.99 -28.68
CA PHE A 15 -42.08 -23.58 -28.32
C PHE A 15 -41.69 -23.48 -26.84
N VAL A 16 -42.32 -24.25 -25.95
CA VAL A 16 -41.92 -24.35 -24.53
C VAL A 16 -40.56 -25.04 -24.39
N LEU A 17 -40.29 -26.09 -25.20
CA LEU A 17 -38.94 -26.71 -25.22
C LEU A 17 -37.88 -25.75 -25.78
N TYR A 18 -38.19 -24.94 -26.82
CA TYR A 18 -37.31 -23.93 -27.37
C TYR A 18 -37.04 -22.80 -26.34
N LEU A 19 -38.08 -22.37 -25.60
CA LEU A 19 -37.90 -21.39 -24.51
C LEU A 19 -37.11 -21.95 -23.33
N LEU A 20 -37.17 -23.24 -23.06
CA LEU A 20 -36.36 -23.93 -22.07
C LEU A 20 -34.91 -24.15 -22.50
N PHE A 21 -34.65 -24.23 -23.81
CA PHE A 21 -33.29 -24.31 -24.37
C PHE A 21 -32.64 -22.98 -24.65
N THR A 22 -33.36 -21.83 -24.56
CA THR A 22 -32.79 -20.49 -24.74
C THR A 22 -32.44 -19.78 -23.45
N THR A 23 -32.64 -20.39 -22.27
CA THR A 23 -31.85 -19.98 -21.10
C THR A 23 -30.42 -20.47 -21.33
N GLN A 24 -29.64 -19.70 -22.03
CA GLN A 24 -28.19 -19.83 -21.93
C GLN A 24 -27.88 -19.68 -20.44
N ILE A 25 -27.58 -20.79 -19.79
CA ILE A 25 -26.84 -20.75 -18.54
C ILE A 25 -25.50 -20.15 -18.95
N VAL A 26 -25.36 -18.86 -18.75
CA VAL A 26 -24.06 -18.19 -18.86
C VAL A 26 -23.24 -18.80 -17.73
N PHE A 27 -22.53 -19.88 -18.04
CA PHE A 27 -21.51 -20.38 -17.13
C PHE A 27 -20.53 -19.22 -16.90
N ALA A 28 -20.28 -18.90 -15.65
CA ALA A 28 -19.23 -17.95 -15.30
C ALA A 28 -17.95 -18.36 -16.04
N GLN A 29 -17.45 -17.50 -16.91
CA GLN A 29 -16.23 -17.78 -17.67
C GLN A 29 -15.05 -17.61 -16.73
N ILE A 30 -14.66 -18.70 -16.10
CA ILE A 30 -13.48 -18.76 -15.23
C ILE A 30 -12.23 -18.91 -16.11
N VAL A 31 -11.24 -18.07 -15.86
CA VAL A 31 -9.93 -18.12 -16.52
C VAL A 31 -8.92 -18.68 -15.53
N PRO A 32 -8.39 -19.89 -15.75
CA PRO A 32 -7.36 -20.45 -14.89
C PRO A 32 -6.02 -19.74 -15.10
N VAL A 33 -5.29 -19.50 -14.01
CA VAL A 33 -3.98 -18.85 -14.00
C VAL A 33 -3.09 -19.58 -12.99
N GLY A 34 -2.35 -20.57 -13.45
CA GLY A 34 -1.66 -21.51 -12.56
C GLY A 34 -2.67 -22.32 -11.75
N SER A 35 -2.51 -22.35 -10.43
CA SER A 35 -3.51 -22.92 -9.52
C SER A 35 -4.63 -21.93 -9.16
N GLY A 36 -4.44 -20.65 -9.46
CA GLY A 36 -5.45 -19.61 -9.28
C GLY A 36 -6.38 -19.45 -10.46
N SER A 37 -7.32 -18.52 -10.33
CA SER A 37 -8.27 -18.19 -11.40
C SER A 37 -8.97 -16.87 -11.10
N TYR A 38 -9.49 -16.23 -12.14
CA TYR A 38 -10.41 -15.09 -12.04
C TYR A 38 -11.61 -15.31 -12.97
N THR A 39 -12.68 -14.55 -12.78
CA THR A 39 -13.85 -14.60 -13.65
C THR A 39 -13.84 -13.47 -14.67
N LEU A 40 -14.29 -13.72 -15.92
CA LEU A 40 -14.58 -12.71 -16.94
C LEU A 40 -16.06 -12.28 -16.91
N THR A 41 -16.89 -12.98 -16.18
CA THR A 41 -18.30 -12.67 -15.99
C THR A 41 -18.48 -12.04 -14.62
N PHE A 42 -19.19 -10.92 -14.55
CA PHE A 42 -19.55 -10.31 -13.27
C PHE A 42 -20.24 -11.35 -12.38
N PRO A 43 -19.72 -11.63 -11.18
CA PRO A 43 -20.21 -12.75 -10.38
C PRO A 43 -21.60 -12.51 -9.75
N GLY A 44 -22.12 -11.30 -9.82
CA GLY A 44 -23.34 -10.87 -9.17
C GLY A 44 -23.11 -10.11 -7.88
N THR A 45 -24.18 -9.52 -7.36
CA THR A 45 -24.14 -8.81 -6.08
C THR A 45 -24.05 -9.82 -4.93
N ASP A 46 -23.34 -9.46 -3.87
CA ASP A 46 -23.37 -10.22 -2.62
C ASP A 46 -24.74 -10.11 -1.93
N VAL A 47 -24.92 -10.82 -0.82
CA VAL A 47 -26.18 -10.81 -0.05
C VAL A 47 -26.55 -9.40 0.48
N ALA A 48 -25.59 -8.49 0.57
CA ALA A 48 -25.80 -7.09 0.94
C ALA A 48 -25.99 -6.15 -0.27
N GLY A 49 -25.95 -6.69 -1.50
CA GLY A 49 -26.09 -5.91 -2.74
C GLY A 49 -24.91 -5.00 -3.07
N ARG A 50 -23.70 -5.30 -2.55
CA ARG A 50 -22.57 -4.37 -2.54
C ARG A 50 -21.65 -4.46 -3.77
N ASN A 51 -21.62 -5.59 -4.46
CA ASN A 51 -20.70 -5.76 -5.60
C ASN A 51 -21.19 -4.96 -6.81
N GLY A 52 -20.28 -4.25 -7.44
CA GLY A 52 -20.53 -3.47 -8.66
C GLY A 52 -19.39 -3.61 -9.67
N PHE A 53 -19.41 -2.81 -10.70
CA PHE A 53 -18.33 -2.66 -11.68
C PHE A 53 -18.47 -1.33 -12.42
N PRO A 54 -17.37 -0.80 -13.03
CA PRO A 54 -17.45 0.45 -13.77
C PRO A 54 -18.36 0.33 -15.01
N SER A 55 -19.31 1.23 -15.14
CA SER A 55 -20.22 1.25 -16.28
C SER A 55 -19.54 1.80 -17.55
N GLY A 56 -20.03 1.37 -18.73
CA GLY A 56 -19.59 1.86 -20.03
C GLY A 56 -18.22 1.35 -20.45
N THR A 57 -17.59 2.10 -21.36
CA THR A 57 -16.26 1.84 -21.92
C THR A 57 -15.48 3.14 -22.00
N PRO A 58 -14.13 3.10 -21.99
CA PRO A 58 -13.32 4.30 -22.14
C PRO A 58 -13.65 5.10 -23.40
N LEU A 59 -13.80 6.40 -23.27
CA LEU A 59 -14.08 7.31 -24.38
C LEU A 59 -12.78 7.62 -25.14
N THR A 60 -12.32 6.66 -25.92
CA THR A 60 -11.09 6.73 -26.71
C THR A 60 -11.37 6.72 -28.21
N THR A 61 -10.41 7.19 -29.00
CA THR A 61 -10.41 7.19 -30.47
C THR A 61 -8.97 7.20 -30.99
N GLY A 62 -8.73 7.18 -32.28
CA GLY A 62 -7.39 7.32 -32.86
C GLY A 62 -6.40 6.27 -32.33
N ALA A 63 -5.22 6.70 -31.94
CA ALA A 63 -4.16 5.84 -31.43
C ALA A 63 -4.45 5.23 -30.04
N ALA A 64 -5.36 5.83 -29.28
CA ALA A 64 -5.79 5.34 -27.98
C ALA A 64 -6.89 4.26 -28.08
N ALA A 65 -7.55 4.12 -29.24
CA ALA A 65 -8.63 3.17 -29.41
C ALA A 65 -8.17 1.72 -29.21
N GLY A 66 -8.89 0.99 -28.34
CA GLY A 66 -8.60 -0.43 -28.05
C GLY A 66 -7.38 -0.69 -27.17
N LYS A 67 -6.67 0.33 -26.73
CA LYS A 67 -5.62 0.20 -25.72
C LYS A 67 -6.24 0.26 -24.31
N PRO A 68 -5.69 -0.48 -23.34
CA PRO A 68 -6.02 -0.25 -21.93
C PRO A 68 -5.83 1.21 -21.55
N ALA A 69 -6.92 1.87 -21.16
CA ALA A 69 -6.87 3.29 -20.81
C ALA A 69 -6.35 3.44 -19.36
N PRO A 70 -5.35 4.32 -19.09
CA PRO A 70 -4.92 4.60 -17.75
C PRO A 70 -6.02 5.35 -16.98
N THR A 71 -6.64 4.65 -16.04
CA THR A 71 -7.42 5.24 -14.96
C THR A 71 -6.46 5.79 -13.90
N ASN A 72 -6.95 6.46 -12.87
CA ASN A 72 -6.14 6.94 -11.77
C ASN A 72 -5.01 7.93 -12.20
N ASP A 73 -5.30 8.84 -13.11
CA ASP A 73 -4.39 9.91 -13.51
C ASP A 73 -5.10 11.27 -13.47
N TRP A 74 -4.37 12.38 -13.57
CA TRP A 74 -4.89 13.74 -13.51
C TRP A 74 -5.96 14.04 -14.58
N TRP A 75 -5.98 13.30 -15.68
CA TRP A 75 -6.90 13.49 -16.81
C TRP A 75 -7.97 12.39 -16.94
N SER A 76 -8.01 11.41 -16.03
CA SER A 76 -8.88 10.20 -16.12
C SER A 76 -10.37 10.53 -16.20
N ASN A 77 -10.79 11.69 -15.72
CA ASN A 77 -12.17 12.15 -15.87
C ASN A 77 -12.60 12.15 -17.37
N LYS A 78 -11.66 12.43 -18.27
CA LYS A 78 -11.94 12.52 -19.70
C LYS A 78 -12.29 11.18 -20.36
N ILE A 79 -11.76 10.07 -19.86
CA ILE A 79 -12.13 8.75 -20.44
C ILE A 79 -13.49 8.24 -19.95
N LYS A 80 -14.06 8.85 -18.91
CA LYS A 80 -15.37 8.48 -18.35
C LYS A 80 -16.51 9.35 -18.89
N ASN A 81 -16.29 10.63 -19.05
CA ASN A 81 -17.30 11.62 -19.34
C ASN A 81 -17.18 12.16 -20.77
N ASN A 82 -18.31 12.44 -21.43
CA ASN A 82 -18.33 13.05 -22.77
C ASN A 82 -17.57 14.39 -22.79
N HIS A 83 -17.78 15.21 -21.75
CA HIS A 83 -16.99 16.39 -21.46
C HIS A 83 -16.46 16.27 -20.05
N SER A 84 -15.21 16.73 -19.84
CA SER A 84 -14.54 16.60 -18.54
C SER A 84 -15.03 17.63 -17.55
N ASP A 85 -14.86 17.35 -16.26
CA ASP A 85 -14.66 18.37 -15.25
C ASP A 85 -13.28 19.01 -15.40
N ASN A 86 -12.86 19.83 -14.43
CA ASN A 86 -11.56 20.48 -14.46
C ASN A 86 -10.42 19.45 -14.47
N LEU A 87 -9.47 19.66 -15.37
CA LEU A 87 -8.23 18.90 -15.51
C LEU A 87 -7.07 19.81 -15.12
N PHE A 88 -6.31 19.41 -14.11
CA PHE A 88 -5.23 20.23 -13.53
C PHE A 88 -3.88 19.74 -14.01
N ASN A 89 -3.33 20.41 -15.01
CA ASN A 89 -2.04 20.03 -15.61
C ASN A 89 -0.89 20.99 -15.32
N TYR A 90 -1.11 21.99 -14.52
CA TYR A 90 -0.16 23.05 -14.16
C TYR A 90 0.65 23.66 -15.32
N PRO A 91 0.67 25.00 -15.47
CA PRO A 91 -0.09 25.96 -14.67
C PRO A 91 -1.56 26.08 -15.06
N TYR A 92 -2.01 25.40 -16.08
CA TYR A 92 -3.39 25.48 -16.59
C TYR A 92 -4.38 24.72 -15.72
N THR A 93 -5.62 25.18 -15.77
CA THR A 93 -6.81 24.36 -15.53
C THR A 93 -7.59 24.26 -16.83
N LEU A 94 -7.88 23.05 -17.27
CA LEU A 94 -8.53 22.76 -18.53
C LEU A 94 -9.88 22.12 -18.30
N LYS A 95 -10.84 22.35 -19.21
CA LYS A 95 -12.15 21.70 -19.24
C LYS A 95 -12.60 21.47 -20.67
N THR A 96 -13.17 20.33 -20.98
CA THR A 96 -13.70 20.07 -22.32
C THR A 96 -15.16 20.46 -22.39
N VAL A 97 -15.55 21.18 -23.44
CA VAL A 97 -16.95 21.53 -23.75
C VAL A 97 -17.24 21.20 -25.21
N ASN A 98 -18.49 21.26 -25.63
CA ASN A 98 -18.90 20.97 -27.03
C ASN A 98 -18.21 21.83 -28.11
N SER A 99 -17.84 23.06 -27.75
CA SER A 99 -17.17 24.02 -28.65
C SER A 99 -15.65 23.95 -28.65
N GLY A 100 -15.04 23.11 -27.79
CA GLY A 100 -13.59 22.93 -27.72
C GLY A 100 -13.04 22.82 -26.31
N LEU A 101 -11.81 23.31 -26.11
CA LEU A 101 -11.09 23.28 -24.85
C LEU A 101 -11.24 24.63 -24.13
N VAL A 102 -11.80 24.63 -22.94
CA VAL A 102 -11.74 25.76 -22.01
C VAL A 102 -10.36 25.81 -21.41
N VAL A 103 -9.73 26.97 -21.45
CA VAL A 103 -8.42 27.27 -20.88
C VAL A 103 -8.58 28.33 -19.81
N THR A 104 -8.17 28.01 -18.61
CA THR A 104 -8.28 28.91 -17.45
C THR A 104 -7.10 28.69 -16.49
N TYR A 105 -7.06 29.51 -15.44
CA TYR A 105 -6.15 29.36 -14.33
C TYR A 105 -6.94 29.44 -13.03
N ILE A 106 -6.89 28.35 -12.27
CA ILE A 106 -7.49 28.24 -10.94
C ILE A 106 -6.34 27.92 -9.98
N PRO A 107 -5.86 28.92 -9.22
CA PRO A 107 -4.66 28.74 -8.40
C PRO A 107 -4.85 27.86 -7.17
N TRP A 108 -6.09 27.68 -6.70
CA TRP A 108 -6.42 26.91 -5.50
C TRP A 108 -7.91 26.54 -5.43
N GLY A 109 -8.18 25.27 -5.24
CA GLY A 109 -9.38 24.62 -4.67
C GLY A 109 -10.77 24.97 -5.22
N VAL A 110 -11.02 26.19 -5.54
CA VAL A 110 -12.36 26.62 -5.95
C VAL A 110 -12.57 26.36 -7.44
N ILE A 111 -13.63 25.66 -7.71
CA ILE A 111 -14.06 25.34 -9.05
C ILE A 111 -15.11 26.34 -9.45
N ASP A 112 -14.92 26.95 -10.61
CA ASP A 112 -15.98 27.69 -11.25
C ASP A 112 -16.23 27.13 -12.67
N ASP A 113 -17.44 27.33 -13.17
CA ASP A 113 -17.83 26.95 -14.53
C ASP A 113 -17.57 28.04 -15.57
N VAL A 114 -16.75 29.03 -15.22
CA VAL A 114 -16.43 30.12 -16.11
C VAL A 114 -15.56 29.63 -17.27
N GLN A 115 -15.88 30.10 -18.47
CA GLN A 115 -15.13 29.79 -19.69
C GLN A 115 -14.42 31.05 -20.19
N PRO A 116 -13.29 31.44 -19.56
CA PRO A 116 -12.64 32.71 -19.87
C PRO A 116 -12.04 32.72 -21.27
N VAL A 117 -11.44 31.63 -21.69
CA VAL A 117 -10.91 31.41 -23.03
C VAL A 117 -11.34 30.02 -23.50
N VAL A 118 -11.86 29.94 -24.72
CA VAL A 118 -12.23 28.67 -25.37
C VAL A 118 -11.49 28.55 -26.70
N VAL A 119 -10.74 27.45 -26.85
CA VAL A 119 -9.97 27.14 -28.07
C VAL A 119 -10.62 25.99 -28.80
N GLY A 120 -10.89 26.15 -30.10
CA GLY A 120 -11.51 25.12 -30.94
C GLY A 120 -11.44 25.48 -32.41
N VAL A 121 -12.47 25.08 -33.14
CA VAL A 121 -12.64 25.43 -34.54
C VAL A 121 -14.06 25.94 -34.78
N SER A 122 -14.25 26.79 -35.80
CA SER A 122 -15.55 27.37 -36.12
C SER A 122 -16.56 26.28 -36.46
N GLY A 123 -17.74 26.40 -35.89
CA GLY A 123 -18.82 25.42 -36.10
C GLY A 123 -18.62 24.09 -35.39
N LEU A 124 -17.68 24.00 -34.52
CA LEU A 124 -17.52 22.82 -33.65
C LEU A 124 -18.65 22.78 -32.63
N ASN A 125 -19.39 21.71 -32.66
CA ASN A 125 -20.45 21.39 -31.71
C ASN A 125 -20.45 19.87 -31.54
N ALA A 126 -19.38 19.37 -30.94
CA ALA A 126 -19.17 17.94 -30.76
C ALA A 126 -19.87 17.45 -29.48
N SER A 127 -20.56 16.32 -29.56
CA SER A 127 -21.27 15.72 -28.44
C SER A 127 -20.30 15.17 -27.36
N ALA A 128 -19.04 14.95 -27.73
CA ALA A 128 -17.99 14.49 -26.82
C ALA A 128 -16.60 14.95 -27.29
N ALA A 129 -15.68 15.12 -26.33
CA ALA A 129 -14.26 15.07 -26.57
C ALA A 129 -13.77 13.66 -26.21
N LYS A 130 -13.02 12.99 -27.08
CA LYS A 130 -12.49 11.65 -26.84
C LYS A 130 -10.98 11.69 -26.72
N VAL A 131 -10.40 10.87 -25.86
CA VAL A 131 -8.95 10.72 -25.82
C VAL A 131 -8.48 10.05 -27.11
N SER A 132 -7.66 10.74 -27.88
CA SER A 132 -7.16 10.26 -29.16
C SER A 132 -5.76 9.67 -29.09
N ASP A 133 -4.99 10.07 -28.09
CA ASP A 133 -3.68 9.52 -27.76
C ASP A 133 -3.28 9.89 -26.33
N PHE A 134 -2.37 9.13 -25.74
CA PHE A 134 -1.79 9.41 -24.43
C PHE A 134 -0.40 8.78 -24.32
N SER A 135 0.43 9.36 -23.47
CA SER A 135 1.77 8.86 -23.12
C SER A 135 2.03 9.05 -21.62
N ASP A 136 3.26 8.89 -21.15
CA ASP A 136 3.55 8.83 -19.70
C ASP A 136 3.09 10.08 -18.92
N TRP A 137 2.99 11.28 -19.57
CA TRP A 137 2.42 12.48 -18.91
C TRP A 137 1.72 13.44 -19.86
N THR A 138 1.45 13.04 -21.10
CA THR A 138 0.65 13.84 -22.05
C THR A 138 -0.62 13.12 -22.46
N VAL A 139 -1.64 13.91 -22.77
CA VAL A 139 -2.93 13.44 -23.30
C VAL A 139 -3.35 14.30 -24.47
N SER A 140 -3.86 13.67 -25.52
CA SER A 140 -4.49 14.32 -26.68
C SER A 140 -5.98 14.05 -26.67
N MET A 141 -6.77 15.11 -26.74
CA MET A 141 -8.24 15.07 -26.75
C MET A 141 -8.76 15.53 -28.10
N ASN A 142 -9.64 14.75 -28.72
CA ASN A 142 -10.22 15.04 -30.04
C ASN A 142 -11.72 15.29 -29.97
N TRP A 143 -12.13 16.36 -30.58
CA TRP A 143 -13.54 16.69 -30.89
C TRP A 143 -13.80 16.47 -32.38
N ASN A 144 -14.89 15.82 -32.69
CA ASN A 144 -15.31 15.59 -34.06
C ASN A 144 -16.84 15.63 -34.15
N ASN A 145 -17.39 16.48 -35.02
CA ASN A 145 -18.83 16.55 -35.29
C ASN A 145 -19.21 16.08 -36.72
N GLY A 146 -18.27 15.39 -37.39
CA GLY A 146 -18.45 14.93 -38.78
C GLY A 146 -17.99 15.92 -39.83
N SER A 147 -18.14 17.22 -39.57
CA SER A 147 -17.76 18.31 -40.53
C SER A 147 -16.46 18.99 -40.13
N ASN A 148 -16.17 19.02 -38.84
CA ASN A 148 -14.99 19.68 -38.27
C ASN A 148 -14.33 18.75 -37.27
N SER A 149 -13.00 18.76 -37.25
CA SER A 149 -12.19 18.03 -36.28
C SER A 149 -11.16 18.94 -35.64
N PHE A 150 -11.01 18.82 -34.31
CA PHE A 150 -10.08 19.57 -33.47
C PHE A 150 -9.44 18.65 -32.46
N THR A 151 -8.14 18.75 -32.30
CA THR A 151 -7.39 18.00 -31.29
C THR A 151 -6.55 18.97 -30.45
N ALA A 152 -6.60 18.79 -29.14
CA ALA A 152 -5.77 19.50 -28.17
C ALA A 152 -4.88 18.51 -27.43
N THR A 153 -3.57 18.77 -27.37
CA THR A 153 -2.58 18.02 -26.63
C THR A 153 -2.06 18.84 -25.45
N SER A 154 -2.04 18.23 -24.27
CA SER A 154 -1.60 18.82 -23.02
C SER A 154 -0.76 17.83 -22.24
N GLY A 155 0.20 18.32 -21.47
CA GLY A 155 1.04 17.52 -20.58
C GLY A 155 1.17 18.15 -19.19
N LEU A 156 1.39 17.31 -18.20
CA LEU A 156 1.56 17.76 -16.81
C LEU A 156 2.77 18.69 -16.71
N ALA A 157 2.58 19.87 -16.09
CA ALA A 157 3.55 20.93 -15.93
C ALA A 157 4.14 21.49 -17.25
N MET A 158 3.48 21.29 -18.39
CA MET A 158 3.87 21.91 -19.65
C MET A 158 3.25 23.30 -19.79
N PRO A 159 4.07 24.36 -20.01
CA PRO A 159 3.55 25.73 -20.21
C PRO A 159 2.87 25.96 -21.54
N PHE A 160 2.89 24.98 -22.45
CA PHE A 160 2.27 25.04 -23.76
C PHE A 160 1.16 24.02 -23.93
N LEU A 161 0.08 24.46 -24.64
CA LEU A 161 -0.95 23.62 -25.21
C LEU A 161 -0.76 23.57 -26.72
N TYR A 162 -0.96 22.43 -27.33
CA TYR A 162 -0.73 22.20 -28.75
C TYR A 162 -2.02 21.77 -29.43
N PHE A 163 -2.33 22.38 -30.59
CA PHE A 163 -3.59 22.16 -31.26
C PHE A 163 -3.39 21.77 -32.71
N THR A 164 -4.25 20.87 -33.17
CA THR A 164 -4.36 20.52 -34.59
C THR A 164 -5.82 20.49 -35.02
N LYS A 165 -6.08 20.70 -36.32
CA LYS A 165 -7.38 20.63 -36.94
C LYS A 165 -7.33 19.90 -38.27
N ASP A 166 -8.47 19.49 -38.80
CA ASP A 166 -8.57 19.06 -40.20
C ASP A 166 -8.38 20.26 -41.18
N SER A 167 -8.23 19.94 -42.45
CA SER A 167 -8.01 20.98 -43.48
C SER A 167 -9.21 21.87 -43.72
N ALA A 168 -10.42 21.40 -43.48
CA ALA A 168 -11.67 22.12 -43.75
C ALA A 168 -12.03 23.11 -42.64
N SER A 169 -11.59 22.82 -41.39
CA SER A 169 -11.91 23.64 -40.23
C SER A 169 -11.13 24.94 -40.18
N THR A 170 -11.73 25.99 -39.61
CA THR A 170 -11.10 27.29 -39.30
C THR A 170 -10.80 27.35 -37.81
N ALA A 171 -9.54 27.63 -37.41
CA ALA A 171 -9.17 27.81 -36.01
C ALA A 171 -9.98 28.94 -35.36
N GLN A 172 -10.42 28.74 -34.13
CA GLN A 172 -11.21 29.72 -33.38
C GLN A 172 -10.70 29.81 -31.95
N VAL A 173 -10.57 31.06 -31.48
CA VAL A 173 -10.33 31.38 -30.05
C VAL A 173 -11.42 32.34 -29.60
N THR A 174 -12.17 31.98 -28.58
CA THR A 174 -13.19 32.85 -28.00
C THR A 174 -12.64 33.40 -26.68
N VAL A 175 -12.57 34.70 -26.52
CA VAL A 175 -12.08 35.39 -25.35
C VAL A 175 -13.24 36.07 -24.63
N ASN A 176 -13.77 35.43 -23.61
CA ASN A 176 -14.90 35.92 -22.82
C ASN A 176 -14.47 36.78 -21.63
N GLN A 177 -13.22 36.61 -21.17
CA GLN A 177 -12.62 37.40 -20.10
C GLN A 177 -11.19 37.79 -20.47
N GLY A 178 -10.79 39.00 -20.07
CA GLY A 178 -9.50 39.62 -20.42
C GLY A 178 -9.58 40.47 -21.69
N THR A 179 -8.42 40.96 -22.11
CA THR A 179 -8.25 41.78 -23.31
C THR A 179 -7.37 41.03 -24.30
N ALA A 180 -7.85 40.87 -25.53
CA ALA A 180 -7.07 40.23 -26.58
C ALA A 180 -6.64 41.20 -27.66
N THR A 181 -5.35 41.16 -28.00
CA THR A 181 -4.71 42.00 -29.03
C THR A 181 -4.05 41.10 -30.08
N ILE A 182 -4.27 41.44 -31.35
CA ILE A 182 -3.61 40.78 -32.49
C ILE A 182 -2.24 41.47 -32.67
N ASP A 183 -1.16 40.65 -32.63
CA ASP A 183 0.20 41.06 -32.93
C ASP A 183 0.77 40.10 -34.00
N ASN A 184 0.66 40.49 -35.28
CA ASN A 184 0.98 39.67 -36.43
C ASN A 184 0.25 38.29 -36.37
N GLU A 185 1.00 37.21 -36.35
CA GLU A 185 0.44 35.82 -36.19
C GLU A 185 0.01 35.47 -34.76
N LYS A 186 0.37 36.32 -33.77
CA LYS A 186 0.07 36.09 -32.37
C LYS A 186 -1.27 36.70 -31.95
N LEU A 187 -1.95 36.03 -31.03
CA LEU A 187 -3.06 36.62 -30.30
C LEU A 187 -2.66 36.65 -28.80
N VAL A 188 -2.37 37.89 -28.32
CA VAL A 188 -1.95 38.13 -26.93
C VAL A 188 -3.21 38.38 -26.09
N ILE A 189 -3.50 37.54 -25.12
CA ILE A 189 -4.65 37.61 -24.22
C ILE A 189 -4.13 37.97 -22.82
N MET A 190 -4.51 39.12 -22.32
CA MET A 190 -4.05 39.61 -21.02
C MET A 190 -5.20 39.69 -20.03
N ASN A 191 -4.85 39.49 -18.77
CA ASN A 191 -5.73 39.64 -17.63
C ASN A 191 -7.02 38.83 -17.77
N ALA A 192 -6.90 37.59 -18.22
CA ALA A 192 -7.97 36.60 -18.18
C ALA A 192 -8.30 36.20 -16.72
N ARG A 193 -9.07 35.14 -16.52
CA ARG A 193 -9.47 34.70 -15.18
C ARG A 193 -8.24 34.59 -14.22
N ASN A 194 -8.37 35.18 -13.03
CA ASN A 194 -7.33 35.23 -11.99
C ASN A 194 -6.00 35.89 -12.44
N GLY A 195 -6.06 36.84 -13.39
CA GLY A 195 -4.91 37.56 -13.87
C GLY A 195 -4.01 36.77 -14.83
N ALA A 196 -4.48 35.65 -15.37
CA ALA A 196 -3.69 34.85 -16.30
C ALA A 196 -3.52 35.52 -17.65
N ASP A 197 -2.30 35.47 -18.20
CA ASP A 197 -1.97 35.89 -19.52
C ASP A 197 -1.64 34.70 -20.42
N PHE A 198 -2.21 34.73 -21.63
CA PHE A 198 -1.98 33.67 -22.61
C PHE A 198 -1.55 34.23 -23.94
N VAL A 199 -0.75 33.50 -24.69
CA VAL A 199 -0.36 33.88 -26.05
C VAL A 199 -0.64 32.70 -26.98
N VAL A 200 -1.46 32.96 -28.01
CA VAL A 200 -1.70 32.00 -29.09
C VAL A 200 -0.71 32.28 -30.22
N TYR A 201 -0.05 31.26 -30.72
CA TYR A 201 0.89 31.30 -31.81
C TYR A 201 0.32 30.57 -33.03
N ALA A 202 -0.06 31.30 -34.05
CA ALA A 202 -0.45 30.73 -35.36
C ALA A 202 0.80 30.59 -36.26
N PRO A 203 0.76 29.72 -37.28
CA PRO A 203 1.82 29.61 -38.28
C PRO A 203 2.14 30.94 -38.96
N LYS A 204 3.37 31.07 -39.44
CA LYS A 204 3.83 32.27 -40.14
C LYS A 204 2.95 32.62 -41.31
N GLY A 205 2.61 33.94 -41.43
CA GLY A 205 1.71 34.44 -42.46
C GLY A 205 0.22 34.26 -42.17
N SER A 206 -0.13 33.73 -40.96
CA SER A 206 -1.52 33.65 -40.52
C SER A 206 -2.10 35.02 -40.19
N VAL A 207 -3.38 35.19 -40.47
CA VAL A 207 -4.16 36.37 -40.11
C VAL A 207 -5.28 36.00 -39.17
N TRP A 208 -5.43 36.76 -38.10
CA TRP A 208 -6.53 36.66 -37.16
C TRP A 208 -7.63 37.67 -37.51
N LEU A 209 -8.88 37.18 -37.64
CA LEU A 209 -10.05 38.03 -37.85
C LEU A 209 -10.84 38.07 -36.55
N LYS A 210 -11.20 39.28 -36.12
CA LYS A 210 -11.96 39.54 -34.90
C LYS A 210 -13.44 39.80 -35.21
N SER A 211 -14.34 39.11 -34.49
CA SER A 211 -15.78 39.37 -34.50
C SER A 211 -16.30 39.27 -33.05
N GLY A 212 -16.49 40.42 -32.39
CA GLY A 212 -16.86 40.45 -30.99
C GLY A 212 -15.73 39.85 -30.09
N SER A 213 -16.04 38.82 -29.33
CA SER A 213 -15.12 38.07 -28.53
C SER A 213 -14.46 36.90 -29.28
N VAL A 214 -14.80 36.65 -30.51
CA VAL A 214 -14.35 35.53 -31.33
C VAL A 214 -13.25 35.96 -32.28
N TYR A 215 -12.15 35.22 -32.27
CA TYR A 215 -10.99 35.38 -33.15
C TYR A 215 -10.86 34.11 -33.99
N THR A 216 -10.81 34.26 -35.30
CA THR A 216 -10.71 33.14 -36.24
C THR A 216 -9.53 33.29 -37.18
N SER A 217 -8.93 32.15 -37.58
CA SER A 217 -7.82 32.14 -38.55
C SER A 217 -7.88 30.87 -39.41
N THR A 218 -7.60 31.02 -40.70
CA THR A 218 -7.36 29.89 -41.60
C THR A 218 -5.97 29.28 -41.40
N LEU A 219 -5.14 29.88 -40.52
CA LEU A 219 -3.78 29.47 -40.22
C LEU A 219 -2.87 29.44 -41.48
N ASN A 220 -3.08 30.33 -42.40
CA ASN A 220 -2.39 30.35 -43.69
C ASN A 220 -2.37 28.97 -44.39
N GLY A 221 -3.50 28.25 -44.32
CA GLY A 221 -3.66 26.90 -44.89
C GLY A 221 -2.97 25.77 -44.09
N LYS A 222 -2.35 26.08 -42.97
CA LYS A 222 -1.78 25.05 -42.04
C LYS A 222 -2.86 24.49 -41.12
N ASN A 223 -2.52 23.38 -40.45
CA ASN A 223 -3.43 22.64 -39.56
C ASN A 223 -3.02 22.63 -38.09
N TYR A 224 -2.11 23.50 -37.66
CA TYR A 224 -1.59 23.52 -36.31
C TYR A 224 -1.44 24.95 -35.75
N TRP A 225 -1.54 25.09 -34.44
CA TRP A 225 -1.22 26.27 -33.65
C TRP A 225 -0.96 25.86 -32.19
N SER A 226 -0.46 26.76 -31.36
CA SER A 226 -0.22 26.50 -29.96
C SER A 226 -0.62 27.67 -29.08
N MET A 227 -0.68 27.44 -27.77
CA MET A 227 -0.92 28.50 -26.77
C MET A 227 0.04 28.32 -25.61
N ALA A 228 0.64 29.42 -25.14
CA ALA A 228 1.47 29.46 -23.96
C ALA A 228 0.76 30.16 -22.80
N PHE A 229 0.97 29.71 -21.58
CA PHE A 229 0.72 30.46 -20.36
C PHE A 229 1.94 31.34 -20.08
N ILE A 230 1.74 32.63 -19.92
CA ILE A 230 2.81 33.58 -19.56
C ILE A 230 2.88 33.63 -18.03
N PRO A 231 4.09 33.51 -17.42
CA PRO A 231 4.20 33.54 -15.97
C PRO A 231 3.67 34.82 -15.36
N LEU A 232 2.88 34.76 -14.30
CA LEU A 232 2.26 35.92 -13.63
C LEU A 232 3.27 36.94 -13.07
N THR A 233 4.53 36.52 -12.91
CA THR A 233 5.62 37.40 -12.43
C THR A 233 6.24 38.28 -13.53
N VAL A 234 5.80 38.13 -14.76
CA VAL A 234 6.31 38.86 -15.92
C VAL A 234 5.69 40.22 -16.00
N SER A 235 6.50 41.27 -16.12
CA SER A 235 6.05 42.65 -16.26
C SER A 235 5.78 43.03 -17.72
N ASP A 236 6.43 42.39 -18.68
CA ASP A 236 6.28 42.62 -20.13
C ASP A 236 5.87 41.33 -20.84
N VAL A 237 4.57 41.17 -21.02
CA VAL A 237 3.95 40.01 -21.69
C VAL A 237 4.41 39.90 -23.13
N ASN A 238 4.52 41.04 -23.87
CA ASN A 238 4.89 41.04 -25.29
C ASN A 238 6.37 40.62 -25.50
N SER A 239 7.27 41.09 -24.66
CA SER A 239 8.68 40.67 -24.70
C SER A 239 8.79 39.16 -24.42
N THR A 240 8.08 38.64 -23.40
CA THR A 240 8.08 37.22 -23.06
C THR A 240 7.42 36.40 -24.16
N ALA A 241 6.34 36.90 -24.79
CA ALA A 241 5.71 36.24 -25.94
C ALA A 241 6.70 36.04 -27.09
N ASN A 242 7.55 37.02 -27.37
CA ASN A 242 8.59 36.88 -28.38
C ASN A 242 9.67 35.85 -28.01
N ILE A 243 10.06 35.77 -26.74
CA ILE A 243 10.99 34.74 -26.23
C ILE A 243 10.37 33.34 -26.33
N TYR A 244 9.10 33.19 -26.02
CA TYR A 244 8.37 31.90 -26.04
C TYR A 244 8.07 31.38 -27.43
N GLN A 245 8.07 32.26 -28.46
CA GLN A 245 7.75 31.88 -29.84
C GLN A 245 8.66 30.77 -30.36
N LYS A 246 9.90 30.65 -29.89
CA LYS A 246 10.80 29.54 -30.27
C LYS A 246 10.35 28.17 -29.84
N TYR A 247 9.45 28.05 -28.84
CA TYR A 247 8.89 26.77 -28.38
C TYR A 247 7.54 26.45 -29.04
N ALA A 248 6.89 27.44 -29.61
CA ALA A 248 5.50 27.38 -30.06
C ALA A 248 5.24 26.37 -31.17
N TYR A 249 6.27 26.03 -31.95
CA TYR A 249 6.12 25.13 -33.11
C TYR A 249 6.86 23.80 -32.93
N VAL A 250 7.27 23.47 -31.72
CA VAL A 250 7.87 22.19 -31.36
C VAL A 250 6.82 21.37 -30.60
N PHE A 251 6.15 20.49 -31.31
CA PHE A 251 4.99 19.74 -30.79
C PHE A 251 5.45 18.41 -30.17
N PRO A 252 5.14 18.13 -28.91
CA PRO A 252 5.38 16.81 -28.35
C PRO A 252 4.49 15.76 -29.05
N THR A 253 5.09 14.65 -29.46
CA THR A 253 4.41 13.52 -30.06
C THR A 253 4.36 12.31 -29.14
N ASN A 254 5.26 12.24 -28.17
CA ASN A 254 5.31 11.19 -27.17
C ASN A 254 6.12 11.66 -25.96
N THR A 255 5.84 11.13 -24.78
CA THR A 255 6.58 11.40 -23.56
C THR A 255 6.87 10.10 -22.83
N LEU A 256 8.13 9.94 -22.36
CA LEU A 256 8.63 8.71 -21.73
C LEU A 256 9.37 9.04 -20.44
N ALA A 257 9.00 8.42 -19.35
CA ALA A 257 9.73 8.37 -18.11
C ALA A 257 10.46 7.01 -18.01
N ASN A 258 11.73 7.00 -18.41
CA ASN A 258 12.55 5.79 -18.40
C ASN A 258 13.33 5.71 -17.10
N TRP A 259 13.07 4.71 -16.30
CA TRP A 259 13.69 4.53 -14.98
C TRP A 259 14.65 3.34 -14.96
N SER A 260 15.61 3.40 -14.07
CA SER A 260 16.53 2.31 -13.77
C SER A 260 17.00 2.37 -12.32
N TYR A 261 17.32 1.23 -11.74
CA TYR A 261 17.92 1.12 -10.42
C TYR A 261 19.32 0.51 -10.51
N ASN A 262 20.29 1.16 -9.87
CA ASN A 262 21.66 0.68 -9.75
C ASN A 262 21.91 0.18 -8.33
N GLU A 263 22.00 -1.13 -8.15
CA GLU A 263 22.22 -1.77 -6.84
C GLU A 263 23.51 -1.31 -6.16
N ASN A 264 24.59 -1.11 -6.91
CA ASN A 264 25.90 -0.78 -6.33
C ASN A 264 25.93 0.64 -5.71
N THR A 265 25.14 1.55 -6.24
CA THR A 265 25.06 2.93 -5.77
C THR A 265 23.78 3.23 -5.00
N ALA A 266 22.82 2.31 -5.03
CA ALA A 266 21.47 2.46 -4.51
C ALA A 266 20.72 3.67 -5.13
N ILE A 267 21.04 4.04 -6.37
CA ILE A 267 20.44 5.17 -7.07
C ILE A 267 19.36 4.68 -8.02
N VAL A 268 18.20 5.30 -7.91
CA VAL A 268 17.13 5.28 -8.90
C VAL A 268 17.29 6.51 -9.78
N ARG A 269 17.44 6.28 -11.09
CA ARG A 269 17.53 7.34 -12.10
C ARG A 269 16.30 7.27 -12.99
N THR A 270 15.57 8.37 -13.11
CA THR A 270 14.45 8.53 -14.03
C THR A 270 14.81 9.55 -15.09
N GLU A 271 14.82 9.14 -16.35
CA GLU A 271 15.05 9.99 -17.50
C GLU A 271 13.72 10.35 -18.16
N PHE A 272 13.39 11.62 -18.19
CA PHE A 272 12.21 12.17 -18.86
C PHE A 272 12.59 12.57 -20.28
N VAL A 273 11.89 12.03 -21.27
CA VAL A 273 12.17 12.22 -22.69
C VAL A 273 10.92 12.68 -23.40
N VAL A 274 11.04 13.74 -24.21
CA VAL A 274 9.99 14.22 -25.11
C VAL A 274 10.40 13.92 -26.55
N GLU A 275 9.66 13.09 -27.23
CA GLU A 275 9.68 12.97 -28.69
C GLU A 275 8.83 14.09 -29.28
N LYS A 276 9.29 14.67 -30.39
CA LYS A 276 8.65 15.88 -30.94
C LYS A 276 8.62 15.88 -32.45
N GLU A 277 7.73 16.69 -32.97
CA GLU A 277 7.67 17.10 -34.36
C GLU A 277 7.88 18.61 -34.45
N ILE A 278 8.77 19.04 -35.34
CA ILE A 278 9.00 20.47 -35.62
C ILE A 278 8.04 20.88 -36.73
N LYS A 279 7.07 21.72 -36.43
CA LYS A 279 6.06 22.18 -37.37
C LYS A 279 6.58 23.32 -38.23
N GLU A 280 7.47 24.17 -37.68
CA GLU A 280 7.97 25.36 -38.29
C GLU A 280 9.30 25.80 -37.66
N GLY A 281 10.19 26.44 -38.47
CA GLY A 281 11.45 26.95 -37.96
C GLY A 281 12.55 25.93 -37.76
N THR A 282 13.56 26.29 -37.00
CA THR A 282 14.76 25.47 -36.70
C THR A 282 14.86 25.14 -35.20
N ASP A 283 14.07 25.75 -34.36
CA ASP A 283 14.02 25.44 -32.93
C ASP A 283 13.53 24.00 -32.73
N SER A 284 14.15 23.29 -31.80
CA SER A 284 13.96 21.84 -31.67
C SER A 284 13.78 21.36 -30.22
N VAL A 285 13.54 22.29 -29.29
CA VAL A 285 13.32 21.96 -27.88
C VAL A 285 11.96 22.46 -27.41
N VAL A 286 11.35 21.71 -26.54
CA VAL A 286 10.14 22.11 -25.80
C VAL A 286 10.50 22.87 -24.53
N LEU A 287 9.56 23.63 -23.98
CA LEU A 287 9.65 24.22 -22.66
C LEU A 287 8.91 23.30 -21.66
N LEU A 288 9.63 22.75 -20.69
CA LEU A 288 9.09 21.89 -19.64
C LEU A 288 9.07 22.64 -18.32
N GLY A 289 8.05 22.43 -17.51
CA GLY A 289 8.01 22.82 -16.11
C GLY A 289 8.34 21.63 -15.23
N LEU A 290 9.25 21.78 -14.29
CA LEU A 290 9.66 20.77 -13.35
C LEU A 290 9.05 21.07 -11.98
N LEU A 291 8.44 20.04 -11.38
CA LEU A 291 7.85 20.10 -10.06
C LEU A 291 8.92 20.01 -8.95
N PRO A 292 8.65 20.42 -7.69
CA PRO A 292 9.63 20.44 -6.60
C PRO A 292 10.41 19.13 -6.41
N HIS A 293 9.75 17.99 -6.37
CA HIS A 293 10.41 16.68 -6.23
C HIS A 293 11.36 16.34 -7.40
N GLN A 294 11.16 16.96 -8.58
CA GLN A 294 12.04 16.75 -9.74
C GLN A 294 13.23 17.71 -9.72
N TRP A 295 12.98 19.04 -9.57
CA TRP A 295 14.04 19.99 -9.66
C TRP A 295 14.99 19.98 -8.45
N SER A 296 14.58 19.44 -7.30
CA SER A 296 15.47 19.25 -6.14
C SER A 296 16.44 18.06 -6.32
N HIS A 297 16.15 17.14 -7.22
CA HIS A 297 16.89 15.89 -7.40
C HIS A 297 17.46 15.74 -8.82
N LEU A 298 17.72 16.87 -9.51
CA LEU A 298 18.28 16.82 -10.86
C LEU A 298 19.63 16.10 -10.89
N ALA A 299 19.76 15.17 -11.82
CA ALA A 299 21.02 14.49 -12.10
C ALA A 299 22.07 15.48 -12.58
N SER A 300 23.33 15.19 -12.25
CA SER A 300 24.48 15.96 -12.75
C SER A 300 24.51 16.04 -14.27
N GLY A 301 24.79 17.21 -14.82
CA GLY A 301 24.81 17.47 -16.26
C GLY A 301 23.44 17.77 -16.88
N SER A 302 22.38 17.90 -16.09
CA SER A 302 21.08 18.38 -16.57
C SER A 302 21.19 19.83 -17.08
N PRO A 303 20.37 20.24 -18.09
CA PRO A 303 20.36 21.62 -18.58
C PRO A 303 19.99 22.63 -17.48
N SER A 304 20.40 23.88 -17.65
CA SER A 304 20.08 24.95 -16.70
C SER A 304 18.61 25.36 -16.77
N PHE A 305 18.06 25.80 -15.64
CA PHE A 305 16.73 26.39 -15.59
C PHE A 305 16.67 27.70 -16.40
N GLN A 306 15.48 27.97 -16.92
CA GLN A 306 15.15 29.28 -17.46
C GLN A 306 14.81 30.24 -16.31
N THR A 307 14.79 31.54 -16.62
CA THR A 307 14.45 32.59 -15.65
C THR A 307 13.00 32.53 -15.17
N TYR A 308 12.11 32.06 -16.06
CA TYR A 308 10.67 32.06 -15.80
C TYR A 308 10.21 30.83 -14.98
N THR A 309 9.38 31.12 -13.98
CA THR A 309 8.80 30.09 -13.09
C THR A 309 7.30 30.31 -12.99
N TYR A 310 6.59 29.24 -12.59
CA TYR A 310 5.16 29.31 -12.31
C TYR A 310 4.92 28.94 -10.85
N ALA A 311 3.87 29.49 -10.28
CA ALA A 311 3.35 29.07 -8.98
C ALA A 311 2.17 28.12 -9.18
N GLY A 312 2.09 27.10 -8.38
CA GLY A 312 0.99 26.14 -8.37
C GLY A 312 0.75 25.59 -6.97
N VAL A 313 -0.29 24.81 -6.82
CA VAL A 313 -0.61 24.11 -5.57
C VAL A 313 0.51 23.14 -5.14
N ARG A 314 1.35 22.74 -6.09
CA ARG A 314 2.53 21.87 -5.87
C ARG A 314 3.81 22.67 -5.57
N GLY A 315 3.70 23.95 -5.25
CA GLY A 315 4.83 24.83 -5.04
C GLY A 315 5.36 25.47 -6.33
N GLN A 316 6.63 25.84 -6.34
CA GLN A 316 7.27 26.51 -7.47
C GLN A 316 7.60 25.54 -8.60
N ILE A 317 7.09 25.83 -9.80
CA ILE A 317 7.43 25.11 -11.03
C ILE A 317 8.55 25.86 -11.73
N LYS A 318 9.74 25.25 -11.83
CA LYS A 318 10.89 25.81 -12.55
C LYS A 318 10.88 25.35 -13.99
N THR A 319 11.22 26.22 -14.93
CA THR A 319 11.19 25.86 -16.35
C THR A 319 12.57 25.50 -16.90
N MET A 320 12.58 24.58 -17.85
CA MET A 320 13.76 24.09 -18.55
C MET A 320 13.46 23.93 -20.06
N ALA A 321 14.33 24.50 -20.89
CA ALA A 321 14.24 24.34 -22.35
C ALA A 321 15.02 23.10 -22.79
N THR A 322 14.34 21.98 -22.91
CA THR A 322 14.98 20.68 -23.23
C THR A 322 13.96 19.65 -23.71
N ASN A 323 14.44 18.63 -24.40
CA ASN A 323 13.68 17.43 -24.71
C ASN A 323 14.03 16.26 -23.80
N ARG A 324 15.00 16.45 -22.88
CA ARG A 324 15.49 15.38 -22.01
C ARG A 324 16.14 15.96 -20.76
N TYR A 325 15.80 15.40 -19.62
CA TYR A 325 16.48 15.61 -18.36
C TYR A 325 16.37 14.36 -17.49
N ALA A 326 17.14 14.26 -16.42
CA ALA A 326 17.05 13.16 -15.50
C ALA A 326 17.01 13.59 -14.04
N VAL A 327 16.37 12.77 -13.22
CA VAL A 327 16.27 12.92 -11.77
C VAL A 327 16.92 11.69 -11.12
N GLU A 328 17.65 11.88 -10.03
CA GLU A 328 18.28 10.81 -9.26
C GLU A 328 17.87 10.88 -7.80
N ASN A 329 17.26 9.79 -7.33
CA ASN A 329 16.88 9.58 -5.94
C ASN A 329 17.65 8.40 -5.36
N LYS A 330 17.93 8.41 -4.06
CA LYS A 330 18.67 7.35 -3.39
C LYS A 330 17.74 6.48 -2.56
N PHE A 331 17.84 5.17 -2.75
CA PHE A 331 17.12 4.18 -1.97
C PHE A 331 17.95 3.75 -0.76
N TYR A 332 17.39 3.83 0.44
CA TYR A 332 18.09 3.51 1.68
C TYR A 332 17.71 2.15 2.27
N GLY A 333 16.89 1.39 1.55
CA GLY A 333 16.48 0.05 1.93
C GLY A 333 15.21 0.02 2.78
N ILE A 334 14.66 -1.19 2.86
CA ILE A 334 13.51 -1.54 3.71
C ILE A 334 13.79 -2.87 4.40
N LEU A 335 12.97 -3.20 5.39
CA LEU A 335 13.04 -4.49 6.09
C LEU A 335 11.66 -5.15 6.11
N PRO A 336 11.56 -6.49 6.17
CA PRO A 336 10.27 -7.16 6.36
C PRO A 336 9.67 -6.91 7.76
N THR A 337 10.52 -6.75 8.75
CA THR A 337 10.23 -6.34 10.14
C THR A 337 11.52 -5.84 10.78
N LEU A 338 11.48 -5.24 11.97
CA LEU A 338 12.68 -4.92 12.72
C LEU A 338 13.32 -6.19 13.32
N PRO A 339 14.64 -6.20 13.57
CA PRO A 339 15.31 -7.33 14.19
C PRO A 339 14.90 -7.49 15.65
N TYR A 340 14.87 -8.72 16.15
CA TYR A 340 14.60 -9.02 17.55
C TYR A 340 15.84 -8.74 18.42
N LEU A 341 15.97 -7.49 18.80
CA LEU A 341 17.00 -6.99 19.73
C LEU A 341 16.37 -6.41 21.00
N ASP A 342 15.09 -6.56 21.18
CA ASP A 342 14.25 -5.97 22.22
C ASP A 342 14.79 -6.24 23.62
N TYR A 343 15.41 -7.41 23.82
CA TYR A 343 15.96 -7.81 25.11
C TYR A 343 17.16 -6.97 25.60
N TYR A 344 17.71 -6.12 24.73
CA TYR A 344 18.65 -5.08 25.14
C TYR A 344 17.98 -3.75 25.51
N SER A 345 16.66 -3.63 25.32
CA SER A 345 15.89 -2.44 25.69
C SER A 345 15.53 -2.48 27.18
N ASN A 346 15.69 -1.34 27.85
CA ASN A 346 15.28 -1.23 29.24
C ASN A 346 13.75 -1.38 29.39
N GLY A 347 13.32 -2.20 30.35
CA GLY A 347 11.91 -2.46 30.62
C GLY A 347 11.24 -3.44 29.64
N PHE A 348 12.00 -4.07 28.76
CA PHE A 348 11.49 -5.14 27.91
C PHE A 348 11.26 -6.42 28.71
N SER A 349 10.14 -7.09 28.45
CA SER A 349 9.84 -8.42 28.98
C SER A 349 9.52 -9.38 27.82
N PRO A 350 10.32 -10.44 27.64
CA PRO A 350 10.01 -11.48 26.66
C PRO A 350 8.66 -12.16 26.91
N LEU A 351 8.26 -12.32 28.17
CA LEU A 351 6.98 -12.89 28.54
C LEU A 351 5.81 -12.01 28.05
N LYS A 352 5.89 -10.69 28.27
CA LYS A 352 4.86 -9.78 27.76
C LYS A 352 4.71 -9.82 26.24
N LEU A 353 5.84 -9.94 25.51
CA LEU A 353 5.79 -10.10 24.05
C LEU A 353 5.11 -11.42 23.68
N GLN A 354 5.45 -12.52 24.37
CA GLN A 354 4.84 -13.82 24.13
C GLN A 354 3.32 -13.80 24.40
N GLU A 355 2.88 -13.19 25.51
CA GLU A 355 1.45 -13.03 25.83
C GLU A 355 0.69 -12.30 24.71
N LYS A 356 1.31 -11.29 24.10
CA LYS A 356 0.70 -10.53 22.98
C LYS A 356 0.65 -11.35 21.68
N ILE A 357 1.66 -12.16 21.41
CA ILE A 357 1.65 -13.12 20.30
C ILE A 357 0.55 -14.16 20.52
N ASP A 358 0.44 -14.71 21.72
CA ASP A 358 -0.57 -15.71 22.08
C ASP A 358 -1.99 -15.13 22.00
N ALA A 359 -2.19 -13.88 22.38
CA ALA A 359 -3.48 -13.20 22.26
C ALA A 359 -3.95 -13.17 20.79
N LEU A 360 -3.08 -12.76 19.86
CA LEU A 360 -3.43 -12.74 18.44
C LEU A 360 -3.63 -14.14 17.87
N LYS A 361 -2.81 -15.12 18.26
CA LYS A 361 -2.96 -16.52 17.82
C LYS A 361 -4.33 -17.10 18.18
N ASN A 362 -4.89 -16.70 19.31
CA ASN A 362 -6.15 -17.18 19.83
C ASN A 362 -7.36 -16.32 19.41
N GLU A 363 -7.14 -15.19 18.72
CA GLU A 363 -8.24 -14.43 18.13
C GLU A 363 -8.96 -15.24 17.05
N GLY A 364 -10.28 -15.09 16.97
CA GLY A 364 -11.09 -15.73 15.92
C GLY A 364 -10.66 -15.25 14.53
N LEU A 365 -9.83 -16.03 13.85
CA LEU A 365 -9.25 -15.71 12.54
C LEU A 365 -10.18 -16.04 11.37
N SER A 366 -11.44 -16.38 11.64
CA SER A 366 -12.41 -16.88 10.65
C SER A 366 -13.25 -15.79 9.98
N THR A 367 -13.19 -14.54 10.44
CA THR A 367 -14.00 -13.46 9.88
C THR A 367 -13.44 -13.01 8.53
N TRP A 368 -14.22 -13.18 7.48
CA TRP A 368 -13.94 -12.74 6.12
C TRP A 368 -14.53 -11.36 5.87
N THR A 369 -13.81 -10.50 5.20
CA THR A 369 -14.16 -9.10 4.98
C THR A 369 -14.05 -8.72 3.51
N ASP A 370 -14.28 -7.43 3.18
CA ASP A 370 -13.99 -6.90 1.85
C ASP A 370 -12.48 -6.88 1.57
N SER A 371 -12.09 -6.63 0.32
CA SER A 371 -10.69 -6.71 -0.11
C SER A 371 -9.74 -5.75 0.62
N TYR A 372 -10.23 -4.61 1.15
CA TYR A 372 -9.39 -3.69 1.93
C TYR A 372 -9.18 -4.18 3.36
N ASN A 373 -10.27 -4.42 4.09
CA ASN A 373 -10.19 -4.89 5.48
C ASN A 373 -9.54 -6.28 5.58
N GLU A 374 -9.75 -7.16 4.58
CA GLU A 374 -9.01 -8.42 4.46
C GLU A 374 -7.50 -8.18 4.38
N GLY A 375 -7.08 -7.22 3.56
CA GLY A 375 -5.68 -6.83 3.45
C GLY A 375 -5.09 -6.37 4.79
N GLN A 376 -5.81 -5.53 5.53
CA GLN A 376 -5.39 -5.08 6.85
C GLN A 376 -5.26 -6.23 7.86
N VAL A 377 -6.20 -7.18 7.85
CA VAL A 377 -6.10 -8.39 8.70
C VAL A 377 -4.87 -9.22 8.33
N LEU A 378 -4.64 -9.47 7.04
CA LEU A 378 -3.45 -10.19 6.57
C LEU A 378 -2.16 -9.51 7.02
N ASN A 379 -2.07 -8.18 6.92
CA ASN A 379 -0.89 -7.43 7.39
C ASN A 379 -0.64 -7.63 8.89
N ARG A 380 -1.68 -7.49 9.73
CA ARG A 380 -1.60 -7.71 11.18
C ARG A 380 -1.06 -9.10 11.52
N LEU A 381 -1.59 -10.12 10.86
CA LEU A 381 -1.19 -11.51 11.03
C LEU A 381 0.27 -11.72 10.62
N ILE A 382 0.67 -11.22 9.46
CA ILE A 382 2.01 -11.37 8.91
C ILE A 382 3.06 -10.72 9.81
N GLN A 383 2.83 -9.49 10.27
CA GLN A 383 3.78 -8.81 11.15
C GLN A 383 3.97 -9.58 12.46
N THR A 384 2.89 -10.13 13.04
CA THR A 384 2.98 -10.96 14.24
C THR A 384 3.70 -12.28 13.97
N ALA A 385 3.43 -12.93 12.84
CA ALA A 385 4.11 -14.17 12.46
C ALA A 385 5.62 -13.97 12.26
N ARG A 386 6.05 -12.84 11.70
CA ARG A 386 7.47 -12.50 11.58
C ARG A 386 8.14 -12.31 12.94
N ILE A 387 7.43 -11.75 13.92
CA ILE A 387 7.93 -11.66 15.29
C ILE A 387 8.00 -13.06 15.92
N ALA A 388 6.98 -13.90 15.72
CA ALA A 388 6.99 -15.29 16.19
C ALA A 388 8.15 -16.09 15.59
N GLU A 389 8.51 -15.86 14.32
CA GLU A 389 9.72 -16.44 13.70
C GLU A 389 10.99 -16.02 14.45
N LEU A 390 11.14 -14.72 14.70
CA LEU A 390 12.32 -14.17 15.36
C LEU A 390 12.46 -14.65 16.81
N THR A 391 11.34 -14.80 17.53
CA THR A 391 11.29 -15.32 18.90
C THR A 391 11.35 -16.85 18.98
N LYS A 392 11.34 -17.54 17.83
CA LYS A 392 11.31 -19.01 17.71
C LYS A 392 10.02 -19.65 18.21
N ASP A 393 8.91 -18.91 18.22
CA ASP A 393 7.57 -19.47 18.46
C ASP A 393 7.03 -20.12 17.18
N THR A 394 7.46 -21.35 16.95
CA THR A 394 7.07 -22.11 15.75
C THR A 394 5.58 -22.47 15.73
N ALA A 395 4.95 -22.57 16.90
CA ALA A 395 3.51 -22.89 17.00
C ALA A 395 2.66 -21.68 16.54
N ALA A 396 2.94 -20.48 17.05
CA ALA A 396 2.26 -19.27 16.62
C ALA A 396 2.50 -19.00 15.13
N LEU A 397 3.78 -19.08 14.68
CA LEU A 397 4.12 -18.93 13.28
C LEU A 397 3.30 -19.86 12.39
N ARG A 398 3.23 -21.17 12.71
CA ARG A 398 2.51 -22.15 11.92
C ARG A 398 1.01 -21.88 11.86
N THR A 399 0.38 -21.57 13.00
CA THR A 399 -1.05 -21.25 13.06
C THR A 399 -1.40 -20.05 12.20
N ILE A 400 -0.64 -18.97 12.34
CA ILE A 400 -0.86 -17.74 11.57
C ILE A 400 -0.56 -17.99 10.08
N PHE A 401 0.51 -18.70 9.76
CA PHE A 401 0.88 -19.03 8.37
C PHE A 401 -0.23 -19.77 7.63
N VAL A 402 -0.79 -20.80 8.24
CA VAL A 402 -1.90 -21.56 7.64
C VAL A 402 -3.09 -20.66 7.37
N THR A 403 -3.47 -19.82 8.34
CA THR A 403 -4.59 -18.88 8.17
C THR A 403 -4.34 -17.89 7.02
N VAL A 404 -3.17 -17.27 6.96
CA VAL A 404 -2.82 -16.32 5.89
C VAL A 404 -2.84 -17.02 4.53
N LYS A 405 -2.25 -18.21 4.43
CA LYS A 405 -2.21 -18.99 3.19
C LYS A 405 -3.59 -19.37 2.70
N ASP A 406 -4.43 -19.96 3.55
CA ASP A 406 -5.77 -20.42 3.18
C ASP A 406 -6.65 -19.25 2.71
N ARG A 407 -6.59 -18.11 3.39
CA ARG A 407 -7.33 -16.91 3.00
C ARG A 407 -6.83 -16.36 1.66
N LEU A 408 -5.53 -16.24 1.48
CA LEU A 408 -4.93 -15.76 0.24
C LEU A 408 -5.25 -16.68 -0.94
N GLU A 409 -5.08 -18.00 -0.79
CA GLU A 409 -5.37 -18.96 -1.84
C GLU A 409 -6.85 -18.99 -2.23
N ASN A 410 -7.76 -18.78 -1.27
CA ASN A 410 -9.18 -18.66 -1.56
C ASN A 410 -9.48 -17.43 -2.42
N TRP A 411 -8.96 -16.26 -2.07
CA TRP A 411 -9.11 -15.03 -2.85
C TRP A 411 -8.52 -15.14 -4.27
N LEU A 412 -7.42 -15.84 -4.41
CA LEU A 412 -6.75 -16.03 -5.71
C LEU A 412 -7.43 -17.11 -6.59
N HIS A 413 -8.52 -17.73 -6.17
CA HIS A 413 -9.16 -18.85 -6.87
C HIS A 413 -10.66 -18.67 -7.00
N ALA A 414 -11.11 -18.00 -8.06
CA ALA A 414 -12.53 -17.89 -8.39
C ALA A 414 -13.11 -19.25 -8.84
N LYS A 415 -14.27 -19.63 -8.29
CA LYS A 415 -14.99 -20.85 -8.65
C LYS A 415 -16.36 -20.52 -9.23
N PRO A 416 -16.94 -21.41 -10.06
CA PRO A 416 -18.27 -21.19 -10.61
C PRO A 416 -19.33 -21.02 -9.51
N GLY A 417 -20.10 -19.93 -9.61
CA GLY A 417 -21.21 -19.65 -8.68
C GLY A 417 -20.81 -18.89 -7.41
N GLU A 418 -19.52 -18.60 -7.18
CA GLU A 418 -19.08 -17.72 -6.10
C GLU A 418 -19.34 -16.25 -6.44
N VAL A 419 -19.71 -15.44 -5.44
CA VAL A 419 -19.96 -14.00 -5.54
C VAL A 419 -19.04 -13.17 -4.64
N ALA A 420 -18.20 -13.85 -3.82
CA ALA A 420 -17.33 -13.22 -2.82
C ALA A 420 -15.99 -13.95 -2.70
N PHE A 421 -14.98 -13.25 -2.22
CA PHE A 421 -13.61 -13.70 -2.02
C PHE A 421 -12.95 -14.22 -3.29
N LEU A 422 -13.07 -13.42 -4.35
CA LEU A 422 -12.57 -13.73 -5.69
C LEU A 422 -12.25 -12.45 -6.47
N PHE A 423 -11.57 -12.60 -7.62
CA PHE A 423 -11.28 -11.53 -8.55
C PHE A 423 -12.08 -11.67 -9.84
N TYR A 424 -12.61 -10.54 -10.31
CA TYR A 424 -13.27 -10.35 -11.59
C TYR A 424 -12.43 -9.44 -12.49
N TYR A 425 -12.13 -9.86 -13.71
CA TYR A 425 -11.47 -9.01 -14.69
C TYR A 425 -12.50 -8.33 -15.60
N ASN A 426 -12.63 -7.01 -15.47
CA ASN A 426 -13.46 -6.18 -16.32
C ASN A 426 -12.72 -5.83 -17.61
N GLN A 427 -13.09 -6.48 -18.71
CA GLN A 427 -12.45 -6.31 -20.01
C GLN A 427 -12.61 -4.90 -20.59
N ASN A 428 -13.73 -4.21 -20.33
CA ASN A 428 -13.96 -2.86 -20.83
C ASN A 428 -12.99 -1.84 -20.25
N TRP A 429 -12.64 -1.99 -18.97
CA TRP A 429 -11.78 -1.07 -18.25
C TRP A 429 -10.39 -1.65 -17.96
N SER A 430 -10.11 -2.87 -18.47
CA SER A 430 -8.82 -3.52 -18.33
C SER A 430 -8.34 -3.56 -16.87
N THR A 431 -9.21 -3.99 -15.95
CA THR A 431 -8.96 -3.92 -14.51
C THR A 431 -9.43 -5.17 -13.78
N LEU A 432 -8.71 -5.58 -12.75
CA LEU A 432 -9.15 -6.57 -11.76
C LEU A 432 -9.96 -5.88 -10.67
N ILE A 433 -11.02 -6.53 -10.24
CA ILE A 433 -11.89 -6.08 -9.15
C ILE A 433 -12.01 -7.22 -8.16
N GLY A 434 -11.77 -6.96 -6.88
CA GLY A 434 -11.91 -7.93 -5.80
C GLY A 434 -13.27 -7.83 -5.11
N TYR A 435 -13.91 -8.93 -4.82
CA TYR A 435 -15.20 -8.96 -4.14
C TYR A 435 -15.16 -9.76 -2.84
N PRO A 436 -15.86 -9.30 -1.75
CA PRO A 436 -16.61 -8.04 -1.65
C PRO A 436 -15.70 -6.82 -1.84
N ALA A 437 -16.23 -5.82 -2.50
CA ALA A 437 -15.52 -4.58 -2.74
C ALA A 437 -15.63 -3.61 -1.55
N GLY A 438 -14.59 -2.83 -1.30
CA GLY A 438 -14.58 -1.72 -0.36
C GLY A 438 -14.14 -0.42 -1.06
N HIS A 439 -14.48 0.73 -0.48
CA HIS A 439 -13.97 2.05 -0.85
C HIS A 439 -14.14 2.45 -2.34
N GLY A 440 -15.09 1.85 -3.05
CA GLY A 440 -15.35 2.14 -4.47
C GLY A 440 -14.34 1.53 -5.44
N GLN A 441 -13.56 0.53 -4.99
CA GLN A 441 -12.60 -0.15 -5.87
C GLN A 441 -13.26 -0.88 -7.04
N ASP A 442 -14.55 -1.18 -6.94
CA ASP A 442 -15.36 -1.82 -7.98
C ASP A 442 -15.94 -0.82 -9.00
N GLY A 443 -16.75 0.13 -8.55
CA GLY A 443 -17.46 1.05 -9.42
C GLY A 443 -16.62 2.19 -9.97
N ASN A 444 -15.63 2.64 -9.21
CA ASN A 444 -14.77 3.78 -9.52
C ASN A 444 -13.31 3.42 -9.79
N ILE A 445 -12.91 2.17 -9.64
CA ILE A 445 -11.50 1.71 -9.74
C ILE A 445 -10.61 2.48 -8.74
N ASN A 446 -11.15 2.75 -7.55
CA ASN A 446 -10.40 3.44 -6.49
C ASN A 446 -9.43 2.50 -5.80
N ASP A 447 -8.32 3.02 -5.31
CA ASP A 447 -7.52 2.44 -4.24
C ASP A 447 -6.88 1.08 -4.55
N HIS A 448 -6.80 0.65 -5.81
CA HIS A 448 -6.30 -0.68 -6.17
C HIS A 448 -4.90 -0.95 -5.62
N HIS A 449 -4.01 0.06 -5.62
CA HIS A 449 -2.67 -0.08 -5.05
C HIS A 449 -2.72 -0.31 -3.53
N PHE A 450 -3.64 0.33 -2.78
CA PHE A 450 -3.82 0.07 -1.35
C PHE A 450 -4.26 -1.37 -1.10
N HIS A 451 -5.32 -1.82 -1.81
CA HIS A 451 -5.86 -3.17 -1.65
C HIS A 451 -4.86 -4.24 -2.06
N TRP A 452 -4.29 -4.14 -3.27
CA TRP A 452 -3.41 -5.20 -3.80
C TRP A 452 -2.05 -5.25 -3.09
N GLY A 453 -1.59 -4.14 -2.53
CA GLY A 453 -0.36 -4.09 -1.75
C GLY A 453 -0.36 -5.10 -0.60
N TYR A 454 -1.46 -5.22 0.12
CA TYR A 454 -1.61 -6.19 1.20
C TYR A 454 -1.61 -7.64 0.69
N PHE A 455 -2.29 -7.94 -0.41
CA PHE A 455 -2.31 -9.28 -0.99
C PHE A 455 -0.93 -9.70 -1.54
N ILE A 456 -0.23 -8.79 -2.20
CA ILE A 456 1.13 -9.03 -2.69
C ILE A 456 2.11 -9.25 -1.53
N HIS A 457 1.96 -8.50 -0.44
CA HIS A 457 2.72 -8.70 0.79
C HIS A 457 2.44 -10.09 1.39
N ALA A 458 1.16 -10.50 1.44
CA ALA A 458 0.78 -11.83 1.90
C ALA A 458 1.39 -12.94 1.02
N ALA A 459 1.39 -12.76 -0.30
CA ALA A 459 2.04 -13.69 -1.22
C ALA A 459 3.56 -13.79 -0.98
N SER A 460 4.21 -12.67 -0.70
CA SER A 460 5.64 -12.65 -0.35
C SER A 460 5.92 -13.42 0.93
N PHE A 461 5.06 -13.28 1.92
CA PHE A 461 5.14 -14.02 3.18
C PHE A 461 4.93 -15.51 2.97
N VAL A 462 3.93 -15.93 2.18
CA VAL A 462 3.68 -17.35 1.93
C VAL A 462 4.84 -17.99 1.17
N GLU A 463 5.40 -17.35 0.14
CA GLU A 463 6.57 -17.87 -0.58
C GLU A 463 7.82 -17.96 0.32
N GLN A 464 7.99 -17.03 1.27
CA GLN A 464 9.10 -17.08 2.23
C GLN A 464 9.07 -18.36 3.04
N PHE A 465 7.90 -18.80 3.53
CA PHE A 465 7.75 -19.94 4.43
C PHE A 465 7.38 -21.26 3.73
N GLU A 466 6.83 -21.18 2.50
CA GLU A 466 6.56 -22.33 1.63
C GLU A 466 7.23 -22.12 0.26
N PRO A 467 8.55 -22.34 0.16
CA PRO A 467 9.28 -22.10 -1.07
C PRO A 467 8.80 -22.97 -2.22
N GLY A 468 8.53 -22.30 -3.35
CA GLY A 468 7.96 -22.94 -4.55
C GLY A 468 6.45 -22.77 -4.67
N TRP A 469 5.79 -22.13 -3.70
CA TRP A 469 4.38 -21.72 -3.80
C TRP A 469 4.15 -20.83 -5.04
N ILE A 470 5.12 -19.97 -5.38
CA ILE A 470 5.12 -19.14 -6.60
C ILE A 470 4.86 -19.94 -7.88
N SER A 471 5.35 -21.18 -7.98
CA SER A 471 5.18 -21.99 -9.18
C SER A 471 3.71 -22.28 -9.49
N LYS A 472 2.86 -22.25 -8.48
CA LYS A 472 1.41 -22.49 -8.56
C LYS A 472 0.62 -21.19 -8.64
N TRP A 473 0.96 -20.21 -7.83
CA TRP A 473 0.13 -19.02 -7.58
C TRP A 473 0.73 -17.70 -8.09
N GLY A 474 2.03 -17.69 -8.37
CA GLY A 474 2.76 -16.46 -8.70
C GLY A 474 2.23 -15.72 -9.92
N THR A 475 1.72 -16.45 -10.92
CA THR A 475 1.12 -15.81 -12.12
C THR A 475 -0.14 -15.03 -11.76
N MET A 476 -0.98 -15.55 -10.85
CA MET A 476 -2.18 -14.84 -10.39
C MET A 476 -1.81 -13.60 -9.54
N VAL A 477 -0.82 -13.72 -8.66
CA VAL A 477 -0.29 -12.57 -7.90
C VAL A 477 0.26 -11.48 -8.83
N ASN A 478 0.97 -11.88 -9.89
CA ASN A 478 1.50 -10.92 -10.87
C ASN A 478 0.40 -10.19 -11.65
N LEU A 479 -0.83 -10.70 -11.73
CA LEU A 479 -1.95 -9.93 -12.28
C LEU A 479 -2.34 -8.77 -11.36
N LEU A 480 -2.27 -8.94 -10.03
CA LEU A 480 -2.49 -7.84 -9.07
C LEU A 480 -1.40 -6.77 -9.22
N VAL A 481 -0.14 -7.19 -9.38
CA VAL A 481 0.96 -6.25 -9.69
C VAL A 481 0.67 -5.49 -10.97
N LYS A 482 0.29 -6.18 -12.05
CA LYS A 482 0.01 -5.57 -13.35
C LYS A 482 -1.24 -4.69 -13.34
N ASP A 483 -2.22 -4.99 -12.54
CA ASP A 483 -3.42 -4.15 -12.45
C ASP A 483 -3.09 -2.76 -11.89
N ALA A 484 -2.31 -2.67 -10.82
CA ALA A 484 -1.96 -1.39 -10.19
C ALA A 484 -0.72 -0.71 -10.81
N ALA A 485 0.30 -1.48 -11.20
CA ALA A 485 1.60 -0.95 -11.61
C ALA A 485 2.24 -1.76 -12.75
N ASN A 486 1.52 -1.95 -13.86
CA ASN A 486 2.09 -2.63 -15.02
C ASN A 486 3.26 -1.84 -15.61
N SER A 487 4.43 -2.46 -15.73
CA SER A 487 5.63 -1.84 -16.32
C SER A 487 5.73 -1.96 -17.85
N GLU A 488 4.78 -2.63 -18.50
CA GLU A 488 4.76 -2.88 -19.94
C GLU A 488 3.87 -1.87 -20.66
N ARG A 489 4.44 -0.89 -21.38
CA ARG A 489 3.66 0.14 -22.11
C ARG A 489 2.79 -0.42 -23.25
N ASN A 490 3.17 -1.55 -23.83
CA ASN A 490 2.45 -2.18 -24.94
C ASN A 490 1.53 -3.33 -24.50
N SER A 491 1.23 -3.43 -23.22
CA SER A 491 0.29 -4.43 -22.72
C SER A 491 -1.12 -4.21 -23.29
N THR A 492 -1.79 -5.30 -23.65
CA THR A 492 -3.19 -5.31 -24.08
C THR A 492 -4.15 -5.65 -22.94
N GLN A 493 -3.64 -5.99 -21.78
CA GLN A 493 -4.43 -6.44 -20.65
C GLN A 493 -4.57 -5.36 -19.57
N PHE A 494 -3.50 -4.65 -19.24
CA PHE A 494 -3.50 -3.61 -18.22
C PHE A 494 -2.80 -2.35 -18.70
N PRO A 495 -3.23 -1.15 -18.27
CA PRO A 495 -2.53 0.09 -18.61
C PRO A 495 -1.15 0.15 -17.93
N TYR A 496 -0.25 0.93 -18.52
CA TYR A 496 1.04 1.22 -17.91
C TYR A 496 0.86 2.04 -16.64
N LEU A 497 1.46 1.59 -15.52
CA LEU A 497 1.48 2.26 -14.22
C LEU A 497 0.13 2.88 -13.80
N ARG A 498 -0.97 2.10 -13.84
CA ARG A 498 -2.35 2.58 -13.59
C ARG A 498 -2.46 3.65 -12.50
N ASN A 499 -1.95 3.35 -11.29
CA ASN A 499 -2.11 4.23 -10.14
C ASN A 499 -1.01 5.29 -10.03
N PHE A 500 0.16 5.07 -10.61
CA PHE A 500 1.33 5.90 -10.43
C PHE A 500 1.55 6.83 -11.64
N SER A 501 1.54 8.15 -11.37
CA SER A 501 1.87 9.15 -12.37
C SER A 501 3.36 9.48 -12.35
N PRO A 502 4.15 9.08 -13.36
CA PRO A 502 5.60 9.25 -13.33
C PRO A 502 6.07 10.71 -13.21
N TYR A 503 5.27 11.64 -13.75
CA TYR A 503 5.60 13.06 -13.71
C TYR A 503 5.16 13.74 -12.42
N ALA A 504 4.04 13.32 -11.84
CA ALA A 504 3.60 13.75 -10.52
C ALA A 504 4.49 13.17 -9.41
N GLY A 505 5.09 12.00 -9.64
CA GLY A 505 5.98 11.31 -8.73
C GLY A 505 5.26 10.52 -7.65
N HIS A 506 3.94 10.35 -7.74
CA HIS A 506 3.13 9.66 -6.73
C HIS A 506 1.92 8.98 -7.36
N CYS A 507 1.29 8.10 -6.58
CA CYS A 507 0.03 7.47 -6.97
C CYS A 507 -1.15 8.44 -6.87
N TRP A 508 -2.21 8.11 -7.63
CA TRP A 508 -3.54 8.69 -7.49
C TRP A 508 -4.55 7.61 -7.11
N ALA A 509 -5.45 7.93 -6.20
CA ALA A 509 -6.39 6.97 -5.62
C ALA A 509 -7.65 6.76 -6.46
N ASN A 510 -8.26 7.85 -6.99
CA ASN A 510 -9.54 7.78 -7.70
C ASN A 510 -9.36 7.38 -9.17
N GLY A 511 -10.08 6.32 -9.60
CA GLY A 511 -9.96 5.80 -10.96
C GLY A 511 -10.37 6.77 -12.05
N PHE A 512 -11.31 7.65 -11.80
CA PHE A 512 -11.87 8.55 -12.80
C PHE A 512 -11.73 10.03 -12.48
N ALA A 513 -10.94 10.40 -11.48
CA ALA A 513 -10.75 11.78 -11.05
C ALA A 513 -12.10 12.54 -10.93
N THR A 514 -13.07 11.93 -10.22
CA THR A 514 -14.47 12.37 -10.22
C THR A 514 -14.73 13.58 -9.33
N PHE A 515 -13.75 14.02 -8.59
CA PHE A 515 -13.88 15.19 -7.71
C PHE A 515 -13.63 16.48 -8.48
N PRO A 516 -14.35 17.54 -8.12
CA PRO A 516 -14.17 18.85 -8.76
C PRO A 516 -12.76 19.42 -8.61
N GLN A 517 -12.03 19.07 -7.52
CA GLN A 517 -10.63 19.44 -7.28
C GLN A 517 -9.63 18.60 -8.09
N GLY A 518 -10.11 17.68 -8.94
CA GLY A 518 -9.30 16.73 -9.68
C GLY A 518 -9.15 15.39 -8.95
N ASN A 519 -8.16 14.60 -9.34
CA ASN A 519 -7.86 13.35 -8.66
C ASN A 519 -7.31 13.61 -7.26
N ASP A 520 -7.36 12.61 -6.41
CA ASP A 520 -6.90 12.67 -5.02
C ASP A 520 -5.91 11.55 -4.70
N GLN A 521 -5.16 11.77 -3.64
CA GLN A 521 -4.40 10.75 -2.94
C GLN A 521 -4.46 11.03 -1.45
N GLU A 522 -5.05 10.11 -0.69
CA GLU A 522 -5.01 9.99 0.76
C GLU A 522 -4.09 8.83 1.13
N SER A 523 -3.62 8.74 2.38
CA SER A 523 -2.90 7.56 2.88
C SER A 523 -1.65 7.19 2.08
N THR A 524 -0.70 8.11 1.99
CA THR A 524 0.57 7.84 1.31
C THR A 524 1.33 6.66 1.90
N SER A 525 1.18 6.42 3.19
CA SER A 525 1.80 5.27 3.88
C SER A 525 1.27 3.91 3.37
N GLU A 526 0.02 3.82 2.94
CA GLU A 526 -0.50 2.60 2.30
C GLU A 526 -0.04 2.48 0.84
N SER A 527 0.16 3.59 0.13
CA SER A 527 0.85 3.59 -1.17
C SER A 527 2.29 3.08 -1.02
N MET A 528 3.01 3.52 0.00
CA MET A 528 4.36 3.03 0.31
C MET A 528 4.36 1.57 0.76
N GLN A 529 3.28 1.08 1.39
CA GLN A 529 3.07 -0.34 1.66
C GLN A 529 2.97 -1.13 0.36
N PHE A 530 2.23 -0.65 -0.65
CA PHE A 530 2.18 -1.27 -1.97
C PHE A 530 3.57 -1.34 -2.61
N ASN A 531 4.30 -0.21 -2.63
CA ASN A 531 5.63 -0.15 -3.23
C ASN A 531 6.61 -1.11 -2.54
N SER A 532 6.59 -1.16 -1.20
CA SER A 532 7.41 -2.11 -0.42
C SER A 532 7.02 -3.56 -0.67
N SER A 533 5.73 -3.85 -0.89
CA SER A 533 5.24 -5.19 -1.21
C SER A 533 5.82 -5.71 -2.53
N LEU A 534 5.95 -4.84 -3.54
CA LEU A 534 6.62 -5.20 -4.80
C LEU A 534 8.11 -5.52 -4.60
N ILE A 535 8.78 -4.78 -3.72
CA ILE A 535 10.20 -5.06 -3.40
C ILE A 535 10.32 -6.43 -2.73
N HIS A 536 9.46 -6.73 -1.75
CA HIS A 536 9.45 -8.04 -1.09
C HIS A 536 9.11 -9.17 -2.05
N TRP A 537 8.06 -8.99 -2.87
CA TRP A 537 7.63 -9.99 -3.86
C TRP A 537 8.72 -10.26 -4.88
N GLY A 538 9.31 -9.22 -5.45
CA GLY A 538 10.42 -9.35 -6.40
C GLY A 538 11.67 -9.99 -5.77
N ALA A 539 11.97 -9.70 -4.51
CA ALA A 539 13.11 -10.26 -3.79
C ALA A 539 12.91 -11.74 -3.46
N VAL A 540 11.77 -12.12 -2.90
CA VAL A 540 11.49 -13.51 -2.49
C VAL A 540 11.34 -14.45 -3.69
N THR A 541 10.83 -13.93 -4.82
CA THR A 541 10.65 -14.68 -6.07
C THR A 541 11.84 -14.60 -7.01
N ASN A 542 12.90 -13.87 -6.61
CA ASN A 542 14.06 -13.58 -7.45
C ASN A 542 13.69 -12.91 -8.80
N ASN A 543 12.61 -12.12 -8.81
CA ASN A 543 12.17 -11.34 -9.95
C ASN A 543 12.69 -9.90 -9.86
N LYS A 544 13.87 -9.69 -10.47
CA LYS A 544 14.53 -8.40 -10.43
C LYS A 544 13.66 -7.27 -11.02
N SER A 545 12.90 -7.54 -12.08
CA SER A 545 12.08 -6.52 -12.74
C SER A 545 10.98 -5.97 -11.80
N ILE A 546 10.29 -6.84 -11.06
CA ILE A 546 9.26 -6.43 -10.09
C ILE A 546 9.90 -5.76 -8.88
N ARG A 547 11.05 -6.28 -8.39
CA ARG A 547 11.79 -5.68 -7.28
C ARG A 547 12.22 -4.25 -7.62
N ASP A 548 12.83 -4.05 -8.78
CA ASP A 548 13.34 -2.76 -9.22
C ASP A 548 12.20 -1.78 -9.53
N LEU A 549 11.06 -2.28 -10.05
CA LEU A 549 9.83 -1.49 -10.16
C LEU A 549 9.38 -0.98 -8.78
N GLY A 550 9.29 -1.86 -7.79
CA GLY A 550 8.94 -1.46 -6.42
C GLY A 550 9.92 -0.43 -5.85
N ILE A 551 11.22 -0.56 -6.08
CA ILE A 551 12.23 0.41 -5.66
C ILE A 551 12.06 1.75 -6.37
N TYR A 552 11.77 1.75 -7.66
CA TYR A 552 11.49 2.97 -8.43
C TYR A 552 10.28 3.71 -7.87
N LEU A 553 9.16 3.01 -7.70
CA LEU A 553 7.93 3.60 -7.17
C LEU A 553 8.16 4.14 -5.75
N TYR A 554 8.73 3.32 -4.87
CA TYR A 554 9.01 3.68 -3.48
C TYR A 554 9.88 4.94 -3.36
N THR A 555 11.00 4.98 -4.08
CA THR A 555 11.98 6.05 -3.97
C THR A 555 11.49 7.36 -4.59
N THR A 556 10.75 7.27 -5.70
CA THR A 556 10.17 8.44 -6.37
C THR A 556 9.01 9.00 -5.55
N GLU A 557 8.12 8.13 -5.05
CA GLU A 557 6.97 8.56 -4.25
C GLU A 557 7.41 9.15 -2.90
N GLN A 558 8.46 8.59 -2.26
CA GLN A 558 9.06 9.20 -1.08
C GLN A 558 9.42 10.66 -1.32
N SER A 559 10.09 11.00 -2.44
CA SER A 559 10.46 12.38 -2.73
C SER A 559 9.26 13.29 -2.96
N ALA A 560 8.17 12.78 -3.50
CA ALA A 560 6.92 13.52 -3.65
C ALA A 560 6.17 13.69 -2.33
N ILE A 561 6.16 12.67 -1.47
CA ILE A 561 5.57 12.73 -0.12
C ILE A 561 6.27 13.80 0.72
N GLU A 562 7.60 13.82 0.72
CA GLU A 562 8.42 14.81 1.44
C GLU A 562 8.09 16.24 1.01
N GLU A 563 7.70 16.47 -0.25
CA GLU A 563 7.33 17.78 -0.78
C GLU A 563 5.85 18.14 -0.59
N TYR A 564 4.91 17.21 -0.85
CA TYR A 564 3.49 17.57 -1.03
C TYR A 564 2.60 17.17 0.14
N TRP A 565 2.97 16.19 0.96
CA TRP A 565 2.23 15.77 2.16
C TRP A 565 2.88 16.26 3.44
N LEU A 566 4.21 16.29 3.47
CA LEU A 566 4.97 16.64 4.67
C LEU A 566 5.61 18.03 4.60
N ASP A 567 5.85 18.56 3.39
CA ASP A 567 6.56 19.82 3.17
C ASP A 567 7.77 19.98 4.09
N ILE A 568 8.63 18.95 4.14
CA ILE A 568 9.77 18.91 5.08
C ILE A 568 10.74 20.07 4.91
N HIS A 569 10.71 20.73 3.74
CA HIS A 569 11.55 21.86 3.38
C HIS A 569 10.88 23.23 3.57
N ASP A 570 9.63 23.26 4.10
CA ASP A 570 8.87 24.48 4.39
C ASP A 570 8.75 25.44 3.16
N ARG A 571 8.42 24.90 1.99
CA ARG A 571 8.42 25.68 0.72
C ARG A 571 7.18 25.51 -0.16
N ASN A 572 6.31 24.57 0.14
CA ASN A 572 5.18 24.23 -0.73
C ASN A 572 3.83 24.56 -0.09
N PHE A 573 3.70 24.48 1.23
CA PHE A 573 2.46 24.81 1.88
C PHE A 573 2.18 26.31 1.89
N GLY A 574 0.93 26.69 1.63
CA GLY A 574 0.49 28.07 1.69
C GLY A 574 0.41 28.61 3.13
N PRO A 575 0.37 29.93 3.30
CA PRO A 575 0.40 30.55 4.64
C PRO A 575 -0.81 30.25 5.51
N ASN A 576 -1.87 29.69 4.94
CA ASN A 576 -3.09 29.28 5.67
C ASN A 576 -3.05 27.83 6.16
N GLN A 577 -2.01 27.06 5.82
CA GLN A 577 -1.83 25.71 6.33
C GLN A 577 -1.30 25.79 7.75
N SER A 578 -2.10 25.28 8.70
CA SER A 578 -1.80 25.39 10.14
C SER A 578 -1.07 24.16 10.69
N TYR A 579 -0.96 23.11 9.89
CA TYR A 579 -0.40 21.82 10.30
C TYR A 579 0.84 21.49 9.45
N SER A 580 1.76 20.73 10.03
CA SER A 580 3.00 20.33 9.39
C SER A 580 2.81 19.20 8.35
N LEU A 581 1.63 18.62 8.23
CA LEU A 581 1.28 17.69 7.17
C LEU A 581 -0.11 17.99 6.62
N VAL A 582 -0.39 17.41 5.46
CA VAL A 582 -1.74 17.26 4.92
C VAL A 582 -2.05 15.79 4.73
N SER A 583 -3.33 15.41 4.89
CA SER A 583 -3.76 14.02 4.74
C SER A 583 -4.33 13.70 3.36
N ARG A 584 -4.74 14.72 2.60
CA ARG A 584 -5.23 14.55 1.23
C ARG A 584 -4.64 15.59 0.32
N VAL A 585 -4.09 15.12 -0.77
CA VAL A 585 -3.60 15.95 -1.86
C VAL A 585 -4.52 15.75 -3.06
N TRP A 586 -5.02 16.86 -3.60
CA TRP A 586 -5.91 16.91 -4.75
C TRP A 586 -5.17 17.45 -5.99
N GLY A 587 -5.77 17.31 -7.16
CA GLY A 587 -5.25 17.95 -8.36
C GLY A 587 -4.99 19.44 -8.19
N ASN A 588 -5.86 20.17 -7.46
CA ASN A 588 -5.81 21.62 -7.31
C ASN A 588 -5.84 22.13 -5.86
N SER A 589 -5.66 21.26 -4.89
CA SER A 589 -5.66 21.66 -3.47
C SER A 589 -5.01 20.60 -2.60
N TYR A 590 -4.96 20.87 -1.32
CA TYR A 590 -4.69 19.90 -0.26
C TYR A 590 -5.48 20.28 0.97
N ASP A 591 -5.76 19.32 1.84
CA ASP A 591 -6.49 19.58 3.10
C ASP A 591 -6.09 18.60 4.22
N ASN A 592 -6.56 18.93 5.44
CA ASN A 592 -6.43 18.11 6.62
C ASN A 592 -7.81 17.56 6.98
N GLY A 593 -8.01 16.30 6.72
CA GLY A 593 -9.22 15.54 6.97
C GLY A 593 -9.17 14.24 6.20
N THR A 594 -9.98 13.30 6.60
CA THR A 594 -10.15 12.03 5.90
C THR A 594 -11.55 11.98 5.31
N PHE A 595 -11.87 10.96 4.51
CA PHE A 595 -13.21 10.82 3.95
C PHE A 595 -14.29 10.56 5.00
N TRP A 596 -13.93 10.18 6.23
CA TRP A 596 -14.90 9.88 7.30
C TRP A 596 -14.92 10.90 8.45
N THR A 597 -13.87 11.72 8.59
CA THR A 597 -13.78 12.70 9.71
C THR A 597 -12.86 13.87 9.39
N SER A 598 -13.14 15.00 10.01
CA SER A 598 -12.26 16.17 10.02
C SER A 598 -11.39 16.27 11.28
N ASP A 599 -11.41 15.24 12.15
CA ASP A 599 -10.53 15.19 13.32
C ASP A 599 -9.08 15.09 12.87
N ILE A 600 -8.25 16.05 13.29
CA ILE A 600 -6.83 16.11 12.90
C ILE A 600 -6.04 14.88 13.37
N ALA A 601 -6.49 14.18 14.41
CA ALA A 601 -5.87 12.94 14.86
C ALA A 601 -5.89 11.88 13.78
N ALA A 602 -7.02 11.74 13.04
CA ALA A 602 -7.10 10.83 11.90
C ALA A 602 -6.14 11.22 10.77
N SER A 603 -5.98 12.52 10.52
CA SER A 603 -5.04 13.02 9.48
C SER A 603 -3.60 12.64 9.77
N TYR A 604 -3.15 12.74 11.03
CA TYR A 604 -1.83 12.24 11.40
C TYR A 604 -1.73 10.72 11.26
N GLY A 605 -2.75 9.99 11.73
CA GLY A 605 -2.77 8.54 11.72
C GLY A 605 -2.73 7.94 10.33
N ILE A 606 -3.51 8.49 9.39
CA ILE A 606 -3.63 7.95 8.04
C ILE A 606 -2.33 8.08 7.22
N GLU A 607 -1.53 9.11 7.49
CA GLU A 607 -0.24 9.32 6.81
C GLU A 607 0.90 8.49 7.41
N MET A 608 0.65 7.76 8.50
CA MET A 608 1.63 6.89 9.15
C MET A 608 1.25 5.41 9.08
N TYR A 609 -0.02 5.08 8.85
CA TYR A 609 -0.53 3.72 8.83
C TYR A 609 -0.39 3.07 7.44
N PRO A 610 0.11 1.80 7.35
CA PRO A 610 0.66 0.98 8.43
C PRO A 610 2.13 1.31 8.71
N ILE A 611 2.56 1.20 9.99
CA ILE A 611 3.99 1.28 10.35
C ILE A 611 4.58 -0.12 10.41
N HIS A 612 5.60 -0.37 9.61
CA HIS A 612 6.37 -1.61 9.56
C HIS A 612 7.77 -1.37 8.94
N GLY A 613 8.53 -2.40 8.66
CA GLY A 613 9.89 -2.26 8.10
C GLY A 613 9.99 -1.55 6.74
N GLY A 614 8.88 -1.39 6.00
CA GLY A 614 8.78 -0.56 4.80
C GLY A 614 8.51 0.92 5.08
N SER A 615 8.26 1.31 6.35
CA SER A 615 7.89 2.69 6.73
C SER A 615 9.08 3.53 7.19
N LEU A 616 10.31 3.05 6.99
CA LEU A 616 11.53 3.74 7.44
C LEU A 616 11.70 5.15 6.82
N TYR A 617 11.12 5.39 5.64
CA TYR A 617 11.10 6.70 4.98
C TYR A 617 10.49 7.82 5.83
N LEU A 618 9.53 7.50 6.71
CA LEU A 618 8.89 8.46 7.64
C LEU A 618 9.88 9.12 8.60
N SER A 619 11.08 8.56 8.74
CA SER A 619 12.15 9.05 9.60
C SER A 619 13.34 9.62 8.84
N SER A 620 13.21 9.89 7.54
CA SER A 620 14.26 10.47 6.69
C SER A 620 14.79 11.79 7.23
N ASP A 621 13.93 12.63 7.82
CA ASP A 621 14.30 13.86 8.54
C ASP A 621 13.83 13.80 10.01
N THR A 622 14.77 13.57 10.91
CA THR A 622 14.49 13.47 12.36
C THR A 622 14.05 14.79 13.00
N ASN A 623 14.38 15.95 12.41
CA ASN A 623 13.92 17.25 12.90
C ASN A 623 12.45 17.45 12.55
N TYR A 624 12.06 17.04 11.35
CA TYR A 624 10.67 17.03 10.96
C TYR A 624 9.84 16.11 11.87
N VAL A 625 10.31 14.88 12.15
CA VAL A 625 9.63 13.94 13.06
C VAL A 625 9.40 14.55 14.44
N LYS A 626 10.41 15.24 15.00
CA LYS A 626 10.29 15.94 16.30
C LYS A 626 9.29 17.08 16.26
N ARG A 627 9.27 17.85 15.16
CA ARG A 627 8.32 18.96 14.96
C ARG A 627 6.89 18.42 14.88
N LEU A 628 6.66 17.42 14.04
CA LEU A 628 5.35 16.80 13.87
C LEU A 628 4.86 16.14 15.16
N TRP A 629 5.75 15.48 15.92
CA TRP A 629 5.38 14.90 17.21
C TRP A 629 4.92 15.97 18.21
N ALA A 630 5.63 17.08 18.31
CA ALA A 630 5.21 18.20 19.18
C ALA A 630 3.85 18.76 18.78
N GLU A 631 3.54 18.76 17.50
CA GLU A 631 2.24 19.15 16.96
C GLU A 631 1.14 18.13 17.32
N ILE A 632 1.43 16.84 17.22
CA ILE A 632 0.53 15.75 17.64
C ILE A 632 0.21 15.88 19.14
N GLU A 633 1.22 16.09 19.98
CA GLU A 633 1.01 16.31 21.44
C GLU A 633 0.07 17.48 21.72
N LYS A 634 0.22 18.56 20.97
CA LYS A 634 -0.58 19.78 21.12
C LYS A 634 -2.05 19.60 20.69
N ASN A 635 -2.26 18.88 19.58
CA ASN A 635 -3.54 18.92 18.85
C ASN A 635 -4.43 17.71 19.09
N THR A 636 -3.92 16.59 19.63
CA THR A 636 -4.67 15.33 19.62
C THR A 636 -5.04 14.81 21.01
N GLY A 637 -4.45 15.33 22.08
CA GLY A 637 -4.62 14.76 23.42
C GLY A 637 -3.93 13.42 23.65
N ILE A 638 -2.94 13.06 22.81
CA ILE A 638 -2.18 11.80 22.87
C ILE A 638 -1.53 11.53 24.24
N LEU A 639 -1.27 12.55 25.03
CA LEU A 639 -0.70 12.45 26.38
C LEU A 639 -1.75 12.16 27.48
N SER A 640 -3.04 12.23 27.14
CA SER A 640 -4.13 11.94 28.07
C SER A 640 -4.70 10.54 27.81
N ASN A 641 -5.37 9.97 28.82
CA ASN A 641 -6.11 8.70 28.67
C ASN A 641 -7.52 8.91 28.08
N GLN A 642 -7.72 9.95 27.25
CA GLN A 642 -9.00 10.19 26.61
C GLN A 642 -9.23 9.16 25.49
N VAL A 643 -10.44 8.63 25.46
CA VAL A 643 -10.87 7.76 24.36
C VAL A 643 -11.22 8.65 23.17
N ASN A 644 -10.50 8.45 22.06
CA ASN A 644 -10.79 9.04 20.76
C ASN A 644 -10.53 7.98 19.68
N ASP A 645 -11.56 7.54 18.99
CA ASP A 645 -11.49 6.48 17.99
C ASP A 645 -10.62 6.89 16.78
N ASN A 646 -10.42 8.18 16.56
CA ASN A 646 -9.56 8.72 15.50
C ASN A 646 -8.08 8.81 15.92
N LEU A 647 -7.79 8.64 17.22
CA LEU A 647 -6.43 8.71 17.76
C LEU A 647 -5.84 7.29 17.87
N TRP A 648 -5.04 6.92 16.91
CA TRP A 648 -4.41 5.60 16.84
C TRP A 648 -3.08 5.59 17.60
N HIS A 649 -3.16 5.30 18.88
CA HIS A 649 -2.02 5.37 19.80
C HIS A 649 -0.87 4.47 19.40
N ASP A 650 -1.16 3.27 18.92
CA ASP A 650 -0.16 2.29 18.44
C ASP A 650 0.64 2.83 17.25
N VAL A 651 -0.01 3.47 16.29
CA VAL A 651 0.62 4.12 15.13
C VAL A 651 1.45 5.32 15.58
N MET A 652 0.85 6.19 16.42
CA MET A 652 1.50 7.42 16.89
C MET A 652 2.73 7.14 17.77
N TYR A 653 2.64 6.16 18.68
CA TYR A 653 3.79 5.78 19.50
C TYR A 653 4.89 5.13 18.65
N SER A 654 4.51 4.34 17.65
CA SER A 654 5.48 3.77 16.69
C SER A 654 6.19 4.84 15.88
N TYR A 655 5.49 5.92 15.51
CA TYR A 655 6.11 7.07 14.86
C TYR A 655 7.06 7.84 15.80
N LEU A 656 6.64 8.10 17.05
CA LEU A 656 7.53 8.73 18.03
C LEU A 656 8.83 7.93 18.25
N ALA A 657 8.75 6.61 18.18
CA ALA A 657 9.90 5.74 18.38
C ALA A 657 11.04 5.97 17.37
N PHE A 658 10.81 6.59 16.23
CA PHE A 658 11.86 6.99 15.30
C PHE A 658 12.86 8.01 15.90
N VAL A 659 12.43 8.82 16.88
CA VAL A 659 13.26 9.87 17.47
C VAL A 659 13.36 9.81 18.99
N ASN A 660 12.38 9.25 19.68
CA ASN A 660 12.38 9.10 21.13
C ASN A 660 11.66 7.80 21.57
N PRO A 661 12.27 6.65 21.29
CA PRO A 661 11.66 5.36 21.60
C PRO A 661 11.41 5.14 23.10
N GLN A 662 12.25 5.70 24.00
CA GLN A 662 12.01 5.57 25.44
C GLN A 662 10.72 6.29 25.86
N LYS A 663 10.49 7.54 25.40
CA LYS A 663 9.22 8.25 25.65
C LYS A 663 8.03 7.48 25.08
N ALA A 664 8.18 6.88 23.91
CA ALA A 664 7.14 6.05 23.30
C ALA A 664 6.81 4.82 24.17
N ILE A 665 7.82 4.13 24.73
CA ILE A 665 7.64 3.01 25.67
C ILE A 665 6.94 3.49 26.95
N ASP A 666 7.35 4.63 27.49
CA ASP A 666 6.77 5.18 28.73
C ASP A 666 5.27 5.51 28.52
N LEU A 667 4.91 6.16 27.40
CA LEU A 667 3.53 6.43 27.03
C LEU A 667 2.73 5.14 26.78
N TYR A 668 3.30 4.18 26.09
CA TYR A 668 2.69 2.87 25.86
C TYR A 668 2.37 2.16 27.17
N ASN A 669 3.28 2.17 28.13
CA ASN A 669 3.09 1.51 29.42
C ASN A 669 2.12 2.26 30.35
N SER A 670 2.08 3.59 30.29
CA SER A 670 1.23 4.42 31.15
C SER A 670 -0.21 4.54 30.65
N ASN A 671 -0.43 4.47 29.33
CA ASN A 671 -1.77 4.55 28.76
C ASN A 671 -2.42 3.17 28.66
N THR A 672 -3.31 2.87 29.60
CA THR A 672 -4.06 1.59 29.62
C THR A 672 -5.28 1.58 28.70
N ASN A 673 -5.73 2.75 28.24
CA ASN A 673 -6.89 2.94 27.35
C ASN A 673 -6.47 3.25 25.90
N ARG A 674 -5.24 2.86 25.52
CA ARG A 674 -4.76 3.09 24.16
C ARG A 674 -5.62 2.40 23.13
N ASN A 675 -5.92 3.12 22.08
CA ASN A 675 -6.65 2.60 20.94
C ASN A 675 -5.69 1.90 19.98
N LEU A 676 -6.02 0.67 19.60
CA LEU A 676 -5.27 -0.11 18.61
C LEU A 676 -5.96 0.03 17.24
N LYS A 677 -5.21 0.42 16.23
CA LYS A 677 -5.72 0.48 14.88
C LYS A 677 -5.96 -0.94 14.34
N PHE A 678 -7.14 -1.14 13.76
CA PHE A 678 -7.41 -2.38 13.02
C PHE A 678 -6.34 -2.60 11.94
N GLY A 679 -5.77 -3.80 11.88
CA GLY A 679 -4.64 -4.11 11.00
C GLY A 679 -3.25 -3.98 11.63
N ILE A 680 -3.14 -3.60 12.92
CA ILE A 680 -1.92 -3.66 13.72
C ILE A 680 -2.17 -4.52 14.96
N SER A 681 -1.18 -5.30 15.38
CA SER A 681 -1.24 -6.06 16.62
C SER A 681 -0.48 -5.38 17.76
N ASP A 682 -0.89 -5.62 19.00
CA ASP A 682 -0.18 -5.12 20.18
C ASP A 682 1.23 -5.74 20.28
N ALA A 683 1.43 -6.97 19.78
CA ALA A 683 2.73 -7.59 19.66
C ALA A 683 3.67 -6.79 18.73
N GLN A 684 3.15 -6.34 17.60
CA GLN A 684 3.89 -5.52 16.64
C GLN A 684 4.31 -4.19 17.25
N THR A 685 3.39 -3.48 17.91
CA THR A 685 3.69 -2.20 18.56
C THR A 685 4.74 -2.38 19.66
N TYR A 686 4.57 -3.37 20.54
CA TYR A 686 5.52 -3.65 21.62
C TYR A 686 6.92 -3.96 21.11
N HIS A 687 7.01 -4.87 20.12
CA HIS A 687 8.28 -5.19 19.45
C HIS A 687 8.91 -3.96 18.79
N TRP A 688 8.12 -3.19 18.02
CA TRP A 688 8.60 -2.00 17.34
C TRP A 688 9.26 -1.00 18.28
N LEU A 689 8.58 -0.65 19.38
CA LEU A 689 9.08 0.32 20.35
C LEU A 689 10.40 -0.12 20.99
N HIS A 690 10.47 -1.37 21.43
CA HIS A 690 11.65 -1.92 22.09
C HIS A 690 12.82 -2.14 21.12
N SER A 691 12.55 -2.63 19.91
CA SER A 691 13.57 -2.76 18.88
C SER A 691 14.15 -1.39 18.47
N MET A 692 13.31 -0.38 18.23
CA MET A 692 13.77 0.99 17.94
C MET A 692 14.58 1.58 19.11
N ASN A 693 14.23 1.26 20.35
CA ASN A 693 15.01 1.72 21.51
C ASN A 693 16.45 1.17 21.51
N VAL A 694 16.65 -0.01 20.96
CA VAL A 694 18.00 -0.59 20.80
C VAL A 694 18.71 -0.05 19.57
N LEU A 695 18.01 0.04 18.46
CA LEU A 695 18.55 0.44 17.16
C LEU A 695 18.93 1.93 17.10
N GLY A 696 18.07 2.80 17.65
CA GLY A 696 18.20 4.24 17.53
C GLY A 696 17.56 4.79 16.25
N THR A 697 18.13 5.83 15.68
CA THR A 697 17.58 6.50 14.49
C THR A 697 18.01 5.81 13.19
N PHE A 698 17.10 5.78 12.21
CA PHE A 698 17.41 5.32 10.85
C PHE A 698 18.46 6.24 10.20
N ASN A 699 19.49 5.65 9.60
CA ASN A 699 20.64 6.37 9.06
C ASN A 699 20.62 6.42 7.55
N THR A 700 20.16 7.55 6.99
CA THR A 700 20.12 7.82 5.55
C THR A 700 21.46 8.27 4.95
N ALA A 701 22.53 8.39 5.73
CA ALA A 701 23.87 8.66 5.20
C ALA A 701 24.52 7.41 4.59
N ILE A 702 24.06 6.21 4.99
CA ILE A 702 24.63 4.92 4.57
C ILE A 702 23.57 4.14 3.80
N SER A 703 23.88 3.77 2.58
CA SER A 703 23.09 2.86 1.74
C SER A 703 23.77 1.49 1.63
N SER A 704 23.09 0.52 1.00
CA SER A 704 23.64 -0.81 0.75
C SER A 704 23.47 -1.22 -0.70
N ASN A 705 24.21 -2.24 -1.12
CA ASN A 705 24.05 -2.91 -2.42
C ASN A 705 22.92 -3.95 -2.41
N TYR A 706 22.08 -3.95 -1.37
CA TYR A 706 21.00 -4.91 -1.22
C TYR A 706 19.73 -4.24 -0.68
N PRO A 707 18.56 -4.42 -1.32
CA PRO A 707 17.38 -3.63 -1.01
C PRO A 707 16.71 -3.93 0.34
N LEU A 708 16.92 -5.16 0.87
CA LEU A 708 16.35 -5.55 2.16
C LEU A 708 17.40 -5.37 3.27
N ALA A 709 17.98 -4.18 3.36
CA ALA A 709 18.97 -3.82 4.36
C ALA A 709 18.77 -2.37 4.81
N ALA A 710 19.09 -2.09 6.06
CA ALA A 710 18.96 -0.78 6.68
C ALA A 710 20.08 -0.56 7.70
N VAL A 711 20.40 0.71 7.96
CA VAL A 711 21.37 1.10 8.99
C VAL A 711 20.69 1.99 10.02
N PHE A 712 20.98 1.74 11.27
CA PHE A 712 20.50 2.55 12.39
C PHE A 712 21.67 3.05 13.21
N THR A 713 21.54 4.21 13.84
CA THR A 713 22.58 4.81 14.66
C THR A 713 22.06 5.15 16.05
N LYS A 714 22.71 4.65 17.07
CA LYS A 714 22.48 5.01 18.48
C LYS A 714 23.78 5.41 19.16
N ASN A 715 23.82 6.62 19.72
CA ASN A 715 25.01 7.16 20.40
C ASN A 715 26.29 7.09 19.54
N GLY A 716 26.17 7.36 18.24
CA GLY A 716 27.28 7.34 17.29
C GLY A 716 27.72 5.94 16.84
N VAL A 717 27.06 4.88 17.27
CA VAL A 717 27.33 3.49 16.87
C VAL A 717 26.31 3.01 15.86
N ASN A 718 26.77 2.55 14.70
CA ASN A 718 25.92 2.00 13.65
C ASN A 718 25.54 0.54 13.95
N THR A 719 24.30 0.20 13.69
CA THR A 719 23.78 -1.16 13.64
C THR A 719 23.31 -1.44 12.22
N TYR A 720 23.95 -2.38 11.54
CA TYR A 720 23.64 -2.83 10.21
C TYR A 720 22.67 -4.00 10.29
N VAL A 721 21.61 -3.99 9.50
CA VAL A 721 20.58 -5.00 9.49
C VAL A 721 20.32 -5.41 8.04
N ALA A 722 20.17 -6.69 7.76
CA ALA A 722 19.73 -7.17 6.45
C ALA A 722 18.94 -8.46 6.57
N HIS A 723 17.98 -8.67 5.65
CA HIS A 723 17.17 -9.88 5.56
C HIS A 723 17.40 -10.60 4.25
N ASN A 724 17.71 -11.89 4.29
CA ASN A 724 18.02 -12.71 3.13
C ASN A 724 16.89 -13.70 2.84
N TYR A 725 16.20 -13.55 1.72
CA TYR A 725 15.19 -14.53 1.26
C TYR A 725 15.79 -15.72 0.51
N SER A 726 17.05 -15.66 0.06
CA SER A 726 17.65 -16.74 -0.73
C SER A 726 18.00 -17.99 0.08
N ASN A 727 18.19 -19.09 -0.62
CA ASN A 727 18.57 -20.38 -0.02
C ASN A 727 20.08 -20.49 0.31
N THR A 728 20.85 -19.46 0.00
CA THR A 728 22.28 -19.38 0.25
C THR A 728 22.61 -18.15 1.08
N SER A 729 23.70 -18.22 1.86
CA SER A 729 24.23 -17.03 2.54
C SER A 729 24.64 -15.97 1.54
N ILE A 730 24.40 -14.70 1.85
CA ILE A 730 24.83 -13.55 1.05
C ILE A 730 25.71 -12.61 1.86
N GLN A 731 26.48 -11.80 1.14
CA GLN A 731 27.21 -10.68 1.73
C GLN A 731 26.57 -9.37 1.27
N VAL A 732 26.19 -8.54 2.24
CA VAL A 732 25.64 -7.21 2.00
C VAL A 732 26.73 -6.19 2.30
N THR A 733 27.08 -5.40 1.30
CA THR A 733 28.09 -4.34 1.40
C THR A 733 27.39 -2.99 1.53
N PHE A 734 27.76 -2.24 2.55
CA PHE A 734 27.25 -0.91 2.80
C PHE A 734 28.21 0.16 2.23
N SER A 735 27.70 1.37 2.01
CA SER A 735 28.46 2.44 1.34
C SER A 735 29.65 2.97 2.15
N ASP A 736 29.72 2.69 3.44
CA ASP A 736 30.87 2.94 4.32
C ASP A 736 31.88 1.74 4.38
N ALA A 737 31.72 0.79 3.46
CA ALA A 737 32.53 -0.42 3.32
C ALA A 737 32.32 -1.50 4.39
N TYR A 738 31.33 -1.36 5.29
CA TYR A 738 30.96 -2.44 6.18
C TYR A 738 30.35 -3.60 5.38
N VAL A 739 30.69 -4.84 5.74
CA VAL A 739 30.16 -6.06 5.11
C VAL A 739 29.45 -6.91 6.15
N LEU A 740 28.16 -7.17 5.94
CA LEU A 740 27.36 -8.07 6.78
C LEU A 740 27.11 -9.39 6.04
N THR A 741 27.49 -10.49 6.67
CA THR A 741 27.13 -11.83 6.18
C THR A 741 25.75 -12.20 6.70
N VAL A 742 24.82 -12.46 5.79
CA VAL A 742 23.43 -12.79 6.12
C VAL A 742 23.16 -14.25 5.76
N PRO A 743 22.90 -15.13 6.73
CA PRO A 743 22.61 -16.54 6.45
C PRO A 743 21.38 -16.71 5.56
N ALA A 744 21.29 -17.88 4.94
CA ALA A 744 20.14 -18.23 4.11
C ALA A 744 18.82 -18.14 4.90
N ARG A 745 17.83 -17.46 4.31
CA ARG A 745 16.45 -17.32 4.84
C ARG A 745 16.37 -16.72 6.25
N GLN A 746 17.31 -15.84 6.59
CA GLN A 746 17.38 -15.21 7.92
C GLN A 746 17.58 -13.70 7.81
N MET A 747 17.25 -13.05 8.88
CA MET A 747 17.70 -11.70 9.19
C MET A 747 19.00 -11.79 9.99
N ALA A 748 19.92 -10.86 9.75
CA ALA A 748 21.15 -10.72 10.51
C ALA A 748 21.39 -9.26 10.85
N THR A 749 22.11 -9.05 11.97
CA THR A 749 22.52 -7.72 12.42
C THR A 749 24.01 -7.71 12.78
N SER A 750 24.64 -6.54 12.78
CA SER A 750 26.00 -6.37 13.28
C SER A 750 26.10 -6.55 14.82
N LYS A 751 24.97 -6.64 15.51
CA LYS A 751 24.88 -6.93 16.96
C LYS A 751 24.64 -8.39 17.26
N ASP A 752 24.43 -9.24 16.27
CA ASP A 752 24.17 -10.65 16.49
C ASP A 752 25.38 -11.34 17.13
N VAL A 753 25.11 -12.11 18.16
CA VAL A 753 26.07 -13.09 18.67
C VAL A 753 25.87 -14.41 17.95
N THR A 754 26.95 -15.08 17.59
CA THR A 754 26.93 -16.36 16.89
C THR A 754 26.43 -17.51 17.76
N ILE A 755 26.61 -17.40 19.09
CA ILE A 755 26.19 -18.38 20.06
C ILE A 755 24.71 -18.22 20.40
N GLY A 756 23.98 -19.32 20.36
CA GLY A 756 22.57 -19.38 20.72
C GLY A 756 22.17 -20.83 20.99
N GLY A 757 20.87 -21.12 20.82
CA GLY A 757 20.39 -22.50 20.92
C GLY A 757 18.93 -22.60 21.35
N SER A 758 18.53 -23.80 21.73
CA SER A 758 17.17 -24.12 22.17
C SER A 758 17.17 -24.68 23.60
N LEU A 759 16.23 -24.20 24.42
CA LEU A 759 15.96 -24.73 25.75
C LEU A 759 15.04 -25.95 25.62
N GLN A 760 15.32 -26.99 26.40
CA GLN A 760 14.50 -28.18 26.54
C GLN A 760 14.21 -28.42 28.01
N SER A 761 13.05 -29.00 28.31
CA SER A 761 12.69 -29.52 29.63
C SER A 761 12.35 -31.01 29.50
N ASN A 762 12.72 -31.78 30.49
CA ASN A 762 12.37 -33.20 30.54
C ASN A 762 10.87 -33.45 30.77
N PHE A 763 10.15 -32.47 31.34
CA PHE A 763 8.70 -32.50 31.55
C PHE A 763 8.09 -31.14 31.24
N THR A 764 6.88 -31.14 30.77
CA THR A 764 6.05 -29.92 30.56
C THR A 764 5.06 -29.67 31.71
N GLN A 765 5.10 -30.53 32.70
CA GLN A 765 4.23 -30.52 33.88
C GLN A 765 5.06 -30.85 35.12
N ALA A 766 4.68 -30.28 36.25
CA ALA A 766 5.25 -30.59 37.55
C ALA A 766 4.22 -30.43 38.67
N TYR A 767 4.41 -31.16 39.77
CA TYR A 767 3.64 -30.96 40.98
C TYR A 767 4.21 -29.84 41.85
N PRO A 768 3.41 -29.19 42.72
CA PRO A 768 3.92 -28.21 43.66
C PRO A 768 5.08 -28.77 44.50
N GLY A 769 6.18 -28.03 44.58
CA GLY A 769 7.41 -28.49 45.23
C GLY A 769 8.25 -29.48 44.39
N GLY A 770 7.76 -29.92 43.26
CA GLY A 770 8.51 -30.73 42.29
C GLY A 770 9.58 -29.97 41.55
N SER A 771 10.27 -30.66 40.64
CA SER A 771 11.31 -30.03 39.83
C SER A 771 11.31 -30.57 38.40
N VAL A 772 11.80 -29.75 37.47
CA VAL A 772 12.07 -30.14 36.08
C VAL A 772 13.56 -29.92 35.78
N GLN A 773 14.09 -30.76 34.91
CA GLN A 773 15.44 -30.60 34.41
C GLN A 773 15.39 -29.76 33.14
N LEU A 774 16.04 -28.61 33.17
CA LEU A 774 16.22 -27.74 32.02
C LEU A 774 17.61 -27.98 31.42
N GLN A 775 17.67 -28.11 30.10
CA GLN A 775 18.90 -28.28 29.36
C GLN A 775 18.96 -27.39 28.15
N MET A 776 20.03 -26.68 27.96
CA MET A 776 20.28 -25.83 26.81
C MET A 776 21.05 -26.60 25.74
N GLN A 777 20.48 -26.73 24.56
CA GLN A 777 21.17 -27.22 23.36
C GLN A 777 21.82 -26.03 22.67
N VAL A 778 23.11 -25.84 22.92
CA VAL A 778 23.87 -24.70 22.42
C VAL A 778 24.36 -24.96 21.01
N ILE A 779 24.31 -23.94 20.16
CA ILE A 779 24.84 -23.91 18.80
C ILE A 779 25.72 -22.65 18.61
N GLY A 780 26.66 -22.71 17.67
CA GLY A 780 27.46 -21.55 17.26
C GLY A 780 28.69 -21.25 18.13
N GLY A 781 29.04 -22.12 19.07
CA GLY A 781 30.24 -21.95 19.90
C GLY A 781 30.04 -22.33 21.36
N THR A 782 30.98 -21.93 22.22
CA THR A 782 30.92 -22.16 23.67
C THR A 782 30.52 -20.87 24.37
N PRO A 783 29.36 -20.82 25.07
CA PRO A 783 28.95 -19.65 25.82
C PRO A 783 29.87 -19.42 27.05
N SER A 784 29.99 -18.16 27.45
CA SER A 784 30.66 -17.82 28.70
C SER A 784 29.84 -18.26 29.91
N LYS A 785 28.50 -18.27 29.79
CA LYS A 785 27.52 -18.82 30.72
C LYS A 785 26.15 -18.92 30.10
N VAL A 786 25.28 -19.72 30.69
CA VAL A 786 23.85 -19.81 30.41
C VAL A 786 23.06 -19.46 31.66
N VAL A 787 22.18 -18.47 31.60
CA VAL A 787 21.35 -18.07 32.74
C VAL A 787 19.89 -18.51 32.42
N PHE A 788 19.31 -19.30 33.30
CA PHE A 788 17.96 -19.84 33.15
C PHE A 788 16.96 -18.95 33.88
N MET A 789 15.84 -18.67 33.26
CA MET A 789 14.82 -17.72 33.69
C MET A 789 13.45 -18.36 33.77
N ASN A 790 12.60 -17.90 34.71
CA ASN A 790 11.16 -18.06 34.69
C ASN A 790 10.51 -16.67 34.68
N GLY A 791 10.02 -16.24 33.51
CA GLY A 791 9.62 -14.86 33.35
C GLY A 791 10.77 -13.90 33.66
N GLU A 792 10.58 -13.03 34.64
CA GLU A 792 11.62 -12.08 35.08
C GLU A 792 12.53 -12.63 36.20
N VAL A 793 12.25 -13.85 36.71
CA VAL A 793 12.98 -14.44 37.85
C VAL A 793 14.10 -15.33 37.35
N GLU A 794 15.31 -15.08 37.81
CA GLU A 794 16.44 -15.96 37.56
C GLU A 794 16.31 -17.24 38.38
N LEU A 795 16.40 -18.39 37.72
CA LEU A 795 16.40 -19.71 38.37
C LEU A 795 17.78 -20.21 38.70
N GLY A 796 18.80 -19.73 38.00
CA GLY A 796 20.21 -20.12 38.20
C GLY A 796 21.02 -19.98 36.91
N GLU A 797 22.34 -20.16 37.03
CA GLU A 797 23.26 -20.14 35.90
C GLU A 797 24.13 -21.40 35.85
N ASP A 798 24.58 -21.75 34.66
CA ASP A 798 25.57 -22.80 34.42
C ASP A 798 26.59 -22.31 33.39
N ASN A 799 27.88 -22.50 33.69
CA ASN A 799 29.00 -22.07 32.86
C ASN A 799 29.81 -23.23 32.28
N VAL A 800 29.35 -24.46 32.47
CA VAL A 800 30.01 -25.69 32.04
C VAL A 800 29.06 -26.59 31.30
N ALA A 801 29.46 -27.09 30.14
CA ALA A 801 28.67 -28.05 29.38
C ALA A 801 28.57 -29.42 30.07
N PRO A 802 27.42 -30.13 30.03
CA PRO A 802 26.18 -29.71 29.38
C PRO A 802 25.45 -28.65 30.23
N TYR A 803 25.15 -27.51 29.62
CA TYR A 803 24.47 -26.39 30.30
C TYR A 803 23.06 -26.78 30.72
N ALA A 804 22.90 -27.02 32.05
CA ALA A 804 21.64 -27.53 32.57
C ALA A 804 21.43 -27.15 34.03
N ILE A 805 20.18 -26.97 34.43
CA ILE A 805 19.82 -26.76 35.85
C ILE A 805 18.61 -27.61 36.23
N LYS A 806 18.49 -27.89 37.51
CA LYS A 806 17.28 -28.41 38.11
C LYS A 806 16.42 -27.25 38.60
N ALA A 807 15.37 -26.89 37.86
CA ALA A 807 14.43 -25.90 38.29
C ALA A 807 13.45 -26.48 39.31
N SER A 808 13.48 -25.99 40.53
CA SER A 808 12.66 -26.47 41.66
C SER A 808 11.76 -25.33 42.18
N ASN A 809 10.67 -25.72 42.85
CA ASN A 809 9.75 -24.77 43.49
C ASN A 809 9.16 -23.72 42.51
N LEU A 810 8.89 -24.16 41.28
CA LEU A 810 8.17 -23.31 40.34
C LEU A 810 6.78 -22.97 40.90
N PRO A 811 6.27 -21.74 40.72
CA PRO A 811 4.93 -21.35 41.13
C PRO A 811 3.83 -22.23 40.52
N VAL A 812 2.71 -22.41 41.23
CA VAL A 812 1.52 -23.05 40.68
C VAL A 812 1.01 -22.22 39.48
N GLY A 813 0.55 -22.91 38.41
CA GLY A 813 0.12 -22.35 37.15
C GLY A 813 1.19 -22.49 36.05
N LYS A 814 1.04 -21.70 34.98
CA LYS A 814 1.96 -21.73 33.83
C LYS A 814 3.26 -20.98 34.16
N ASN A 815 4.37 -21.66 33.94
CA ASN A 815 5.72 -21.10 34.06
C ASN A 815 6.37 -21.04 32.69
N TYR A 816 6.81 -19.86 32.29
CA TYR A 816 7.44 -19.59 31.00
C TYR A 816 8.95 -19.55 31.18
N LEU A 817 9.59 -20.65 30.86
CA LEU A 817 11.02 -20.86 31.11
C LEU A 817 11.78 -20.54 29.82
N TYR A 818 12.90 -19.82 29.96
CA TYR A 818 13.83 -19.53 28.85
C TYR A 818 15.25 -19.37 29.37
N ALA A 819 16.22 -19.26 28.47
CA ALA A 819 17.62 -19.08 28.84
C ALA A 819 18.26 -17.90 28.11
N LYS A 820 19.14 -17.18 28.78
CA LYS A 820 20.08 -16.19 28.24
C LYS A 820 21.41 -16.87 27.98
N VAL A 821 21.82 -16.95 26.71
CA VAL A 821 23.07 -17.63 26.30
C VAL A 821 24.13 -16.56 26.02
N TYR A 822 25.10 -16.43 26.89
CA TYR A 822 26.06 -15.33 26.90
C TYR A 822 27.31 -15.59 26.04
N SER A 823 27.72 -14.55 25.27
CA SER A 823 28.99 -14.39 24.60
C SER A 823 29.63 -13.12 25.12
N GLY A 824 30.49 -13.24 26.14
CA GLY A 824 30.99 -12.09 26.89
C GLY A 824 29.85 -11.35 27.61
N THR A 825 29.67 -10.10 27.30
CA THR A 825 28.61 -9.26 27.87
C THR A 825 27.27 -9.33 27.06
N ASN A 826 27.33 -9.77 25.82
CA ASN A 826 26.15 -9.91 24.96
C ASN A 826 25.53 -11.29 25.16
N TYR A 827 24.26 -11.42 24.86
CA TYR A 827 23.55 -12.70 24.96
C TYR A 827 22.46 -12.82 23.90
N LYS A 828 22.02 -14.05 23.65
CA LYS A 828 20.82 -14.39 22.86
C LYS A 828 19.82 -15.10 23.77
N LEU A 829 18.52 -14.90 23.51
CA LEU A 829 17.47 -15.65 24.20
C LEU A 829 17.21 -16.99 23.49
N SER A 830 16.88 -18.00 24.26
CA SER A 830 16.33 -19.26 23.75
C SER A 830 14.84 -19.10 23.43
N ASN A 831 14.23 -20.16 22.88
CA ASN A 831 12.78 -20.34 22.89
C ASN A 831 12.24 -20.44 24.31
N PHE A 832 10.93 -20.21 24.48
CA PHE A 832 10.21 -20.58 25.70
C PHE A 832 9.96 -22.08 25.78
N VAL A 833 9.99 -22.57 27.03
CA VAL A 833 9.43 -23.86 27.42
C VAL A 833 8.38 -23.60 28.50
N VAL A 834 7.14 -23.97 28.22
CA VAL A 834 6.04 -23.81 29.19
C VAL A 834 5.97 -25.05 30.07
N VAL A 835 6.10 -24.85 31.37
CA VAL A 835 5.90 -25.90 32.41
C VAL A 835 4.72 -25.48 33.26
N THR A 836 3.69 -26.33 33.29
CA THR A 836 2.52 -26.10 34.14
C THR A 836 2.68 -26.86 35.46
N VAL A 837 2.54 -26.13 36.56
CA VAL A 837 2.65 -26.68 37.95
C VAL A 837 1.27 -26.71 38.59
N GLY A 838 0.89 -27.82 39.18
CA GLY A 838 -0.37 -27.98 39.92
C GLY A 838 -0.63 -29.44 40.24
N ASP A 839 -1.62 -29.68 41.11
CA ASP A 839 -2.10 -30.99 41.47
C ASP A 839 -3.30 -31.40 40.58
N ARG A 840 -3.45 -32.70 40.44
CA ARG A 840 -4.65 -33.33 39.94
C ARG A 840 -5.59 -33.50 41.12
N LEU A 841 -6.76 -32.88 41.06
CA LEU A 841 -7.76 -32.90 42.13
C LEU A 841 -9.06 -33.55 41.61
N PRO A 842 -9.73 -34.37 42.44
CA PRO A 842 -11.05 -34.87 42.07
C PRO A 842 -12.02 -33.71 41.87
N TYR A 843 -12.85 -33.77 40.80
CA TYR A 843 -13.80 -32.72 40.47
C TYR A 843 -14.66 -32.23 41.64
N SER A 844 -15.21 -33.19 42.45
CA SER A 844 -16.04 -32.90 43.62
C SER A 844 -15.26 -32.52 44.88
N GLY A 845 -13.93 -32.43 44.79
CA GLY A 845 -13.02 -32.26 45.97
C GLY A 845 -12.78 -33.54 46.79
N ASN A 846 -13.47 -34.63 46.48
CA ASN A 846 -13.29 -35.94 47.14
C ASN A 846 -13.20 -37.06 46.07
N PRO A 847 -12.38 -38.09 46.31
CA PRO A 847 -12.32 -39.26 45.42
C PRO A 847 -13.69 -39.93 45.24
N ILE A 848 -13.96 -40.36 44.02
CA ILE A 848 -15.19 -41.09 43.72
C ILE A 848 -15.08 -42.52 44.23
N ASN A 849 -16.05 -42.97 45.03
CA ASN A 849 -16.04 -44.35 45.55
C ASN A 849 -16.31 -45.38 44.48
N ILE A 850 -15.51 -46.45 44.43
CA ILE A 850 -15.73 -47.60 43.57
C ILE A 850 -15.85 -48.84 44.43
N PRO A 851 -16.98 -49.60 44.37
CA PRO A 851 -18.06 -49.45 43.39
C PRO A 851 -18.96 -48.22 43.65
N GLY A 852 -19.40 -47.60 42.61
CA GLY A 852 -20.22 -46.38 42.64
C GLY A 852 -20.49 -45.84 41.21
N THR A 853 -21.20 -44.74 41.14
CA THR A 853 -21.50 -44.08 39.87
C THR A 853 -20.44 -43.00 39.61
N LEU A 854 -19.85 -43.02 38.43
CA LEU A 854 -18.91 -42.02 37.92
C LEU A 854 -19.57 -41.32 36.72
N MET A 855 -19.69 -40.00 36.77
CA MET A 855 -20.18 -39.19 35.66
C MET A 855 -19.01 -38.83 34.74
N ALA A 856 -19.14 -39.02 33.43
CA ALA A 856 -18.04 -38.83 32.48
C ALA A 856 -17.53 -37.38 32.45
N GLY A 857 -18.41 -36.37 32.60
CA GLY A 857 -18.02 -34.97 32.64
C GLY A 857 -17.34 -34.55 33.97
N GLU A 858 -17.37 -35.37 35.02
CA GLU A 858 -16.77 -35.08 36.32
C GLU A 858 -15.32 -35.61 36.45
N PHE A 859 -14.58 -35.58 35.36
CA PHE A 859 -13.16 -35.90 35.37
C PHE A 859 -12.36 -34.92 36.21
N ASP A 860 -11.18 -35.30 36.68
CA ASP A 860 -10.33 -34.50 37.55
C ASP A 860 -10.08 -33.10 37.01
N VAL A 861 -9.90 -32.15 37.92
CA VAL A 861 -9.45 -30.82 37.62
C VAL A 861 -7.94 -30.68 37.88
N PHE A 862 -7.29 -29.82 37.14
CA PHE A 862 -5.89 -29.50 37.35
C PHE A 862 -5.79 -28.15 38.12
N GLU A 863 -5.12 -28.16 39.27
CA GLU A 863 -4.94 -26.97 40.09
C GLU A 863 -4.25 -25.82 39.35
N GLY A 864 -3.37 -26.14 38.40
CA GLY A 864 -2.65 -25.17 37.57
C GLY A 864 -3.44 -24.53 36.46
N GLY A 865 -4.76 -24.81 36.30
CA GLY A 865 -5.61 -24.25 35.25
C GLY A 865 -6.18 -25.30 34.29
N VAL A 866 -6.10 -25.09 32.98
CA VAL A 866 -6.60 -26.02 31.97
C VAL A 866 -5.85 -27.35 32.04
N GLY A 867 -6.61 -28.45 32.21
CA GLY A 867 -6.07 -29.78 32.47
C GLY A 867 -5.60 -30.57 31.25
N GLN A 868 -5.52 -29.97 30.06
CA GLN A 868 -5.09 -30.62 28.82
C GLN A 868 -3.73 -31.31 28.97
N GLY A 869 -3.68 -32.60 28.65
CA GLY A 869 -2.49 -33.44 28.80
C GLY A 869 -2.14 -33.82 30.26
N ILE A 870 -2.98 -33.43 31.26
CA ILE A 870 -2.78 -33.69 32.71
C ILE A 870 -3.95 -34.47 33.30
N THR A 871 -5.14 -33.92 33.25
CA THR A 871 -6.37 -34.54 33.74
C THR A 871 -7.24 -35.04 32.60
N TYR A 872 -6.98 -34.60 31.40
CA TYR A 872 -7.60 -35.08 30.19
C TYR A 872 -6.70 -34.82 28.97
N ASN A 873 -7.00 -35.43 27.85
CA ASN A 873 -6.52 -35.07 26.52
C ASN A 873 -7.69 -34.98 25.58
N ASP A 874 -7.84 -33.82 24.93
CA ASP A 874 -8.81 -33.58 23.87
C ASP A 874 -8.06 -33.12 22.62
N ASN A 875 -8.49 -33.54 21.44
CA ASN A 875 -7.86 -33.21 20.16
C ASN A 875 -8.32 -31.88 19.62
N ALA A 876 -9.42 -31.32 20.15
CA ALA A 876 -9.90 -29.96 19.87
C ALA A 876 -9.47 -29.00 20.99
N ALA A 877 -9.23 -27.74 20.67
CA ALA A 877 -8.92 -26.71 21.67
C ALA A 877 -10.15 -25.89 22.05
N LYS A 878 -11.34 -26.53 22.03
CA LYS A 878 -12.61 -25.87 22.28
C LYS A 878 -13.61 -26.89 22.79
N ASN A 879 -14.37 -26.53 23.82
CA ASN A 879 -15.52 -27.30 24.32
C ASN A 879 -16.79 -26.87 23.59
N GLU A 880 -17.44 -27.78 22.87
CA GLU A 880 -18.73 -27.52 22.19
C GLU A 880 -19.93 -27.76 23.11
N GLY A 881 -19.73 -28.23 24.35
CA GLY A 881 -20.75 -28.41 25.34
C GLY A 881 -21.03 -27.21 26.25
N ASP A 882 -21.91 -27.39 27.24
CA ASP A 882 -22.31 -26.34 28.18
C ASP A 882 -21.75 -26.51 29.61
N PHE A 883 -20.91 -27.52 29.82
CA PHE A 883 -20.33 -27.88 31.11
C PHE A 883 -18.81 -27.80 31.03
N ARG A 884 -18.16 -27.18 32.04
CA ARG A 884 -16.68 -26.97 32.09
C ARG A 884 -16.14 -26.22 30.86
N THR A 885 -16.87 -25.19 30.48
CA THR A 885 -16.62 -24.42 29.26
C THR A 885 -15.25 -23.70 29.16
N THR A 886 -14.48 -23.70 30.25
CA THR A 886 -13.10 -23.19 30.30
C THR A 886 -12.07 -24.27 29.94
N GLU A 887 -12.48 -25.52 29.73
CA GLU A 887 -11.66 -26.64 29.34
C GLU A 887 -12.01 -27.11 27.93
N TYR A 888 -11.23 -28.03 27.34
CA TYR A 888 -11.43 -28.41 25.93
C TYR A 888 -12.38 -29.58 25.72
N VAL A 889 -12.56 -30.41 26.73
CA VAL A 889 -13.46 -31.59 26.66
C VAL A 889 -14.89 -31.15 26.35
N ASP A 890 -15.50 -31.78 25.35
CA ASP A 890 -16.87 -31.54 24.96
C ASP A 890 -17.85 -32.12 25.99
N ALA A 891 -18.01 -31.41 27.09
CA ALA A 891 -18.81 -31.81 28.22
C ALA A 891 -20.11 -31.02 28.33
N SER A 892 -21.21 -31.73 28.63
CA SER A 892 -22.55 -31.13 28.76
C SER A 892 -23.28 -31.63 29.98
N SER A 893 -24.26 -30.84 30.42
CA SER A 893 -25.20 -31.22 31.45
C SER A 893 -26.48 -31.75 30.84
N ASP A 894 -26.72 -33.04 30.92
CA ASP A 894 -27.96 -33.67 30.49
C ASP A 894 -28.91 -33.88 31.66
N ILE A 895 -30.22 -33.62 31.46
CA ILE A 895 -31.22 -33.67 32.52
C ILE A 895 -31.50 -35.12 32.98
N ASN A 896 -31.28 -36.09 32.14
CA ASN A 896 -31.52 -37.50 32.42
C ASN A 896 -30.26 -38.29 32.75
N GLU A 897 -29.13 -37.93 32.12
CA GLU A 897 -27.90 -38.71 32.19
C GLU A 897 -26.80 -38.02 33.06
N GLY A 898 -27.01 -36.77 33.47
CA GLY A 898 -26.08 -36.00 34.32
C GLY A 898 -24.99 -35.33 33.56
N LYS A 899 -23.72 -35.46 33.99
CA LYS A 899 -22.57 -34.84 33.34
C LYS A 899 -21.96 -35.78 32.29
N VAL A 900 -22.25 -35.48 31.04
CA VAL A 900 -21.88 -36.32 29.88
C VAL A 900 -20.71 -35.75 29.12
N VAL A 901 -20.04 -36.53 28.31
CA VAL A 901 -19.00 -36.15 27.37
C VAL A 901 -19.37 -36.64 25.98
N GLY A 902 -19.26 -35.79 24.97
CA GLY A 902 -19.59 -36.09 23.59
C GLY A 902 -18.41 -35.91 22.64
N TRP A 903 -18.64 -36.12 21.36
CA TRP A 903 -17.71 -35.91 20.22
C TRP A 903 -16.32 -36.51 20.41
N ILE A 904 -16.21 -37.62 21.12
CA ILE A 904 -14.96 -38.28 21.46
C ILE A 904 -14.28 -38.83 20.21
N THR A 905 -12.99 -38.50 20.04
CA THR A 905 -12.17 -39.00 18.95
C THR A 905 -10.99 -39.87 19.44
N ALA A 906 -10.34 -40.59 18.52
CA ALA A 906 -9.25 -41.49 18.85
C ALA A 906 -8.07 -40.75 19.47
N GLY A 907 -7.56 -41.22 20.61
CA GLY A 907 -6.46 -40.64 21.34
C GLY A 907 -6.86 -39.72 22.50
N GLU A 908 -8.13 -39.42 22.65
CA GLU A 908 -8.65 -38.68 23.80
C GLU A 908 -8.77 -39.55 25.06
N TRP A 909 -8.56 -38.94 26.20
CA TRP A 909 -8.70 -39.63 27.49
C TRP A 909 -9.09 -38.67 28.60
N LEU A 910 -9.70 -39.21 29.65
CA LEU A 910 -10.08 -38.53 30.88
C LEU A 910 -9.49 -39.24 32.09
N SER A 911 -9.10 -38.50 33.13
CA SER A 911 -8.61 -39.06 34.40
C SER A 911 -9.61 -38.83 35.51
N TYR A 912 -9.69 -39.81 36.42
CA TYR A 912 -10.54 -39.71 37.60
C TYR A 912 -9.79 -40.21 38.83
N THR A 913 -9.82 -39.43 39.91
CA THR A 913 -9.35 -39.84 41.21
C THR A 913 -10.44 -40.65 41.91
N VAL A 914 -10.18 -41.92 42.19
CA VAL A 914 -11.15 -42.83 42.77
C VAL A 914 -10.64 -43.46 44.07
N ASP A 915 -11.56 -43.79 44.99
CA ASP A 915 -11.33 -44.58 46.21
C ASP A 915 -11.96 -45.95 45.98
N VAL A 916 -11.11 -46.99 45.81
CA VAL A 916 -11.51 -48.36 45.56
C VAL A 916 -11.64 -49.09 46.88
N LYS A 917 -12.82 -49.54 47.24
CA LYS A 917 -13.10 -50.24 48.48
C LYS A 917 -13.20 -51.75 48.27
#